data_c387e20b9ed5da63bdb03c304f0f0c62
#
_entry.id   c387e20b9ed5da63bdb03c304f0f0c62
#
_cell.length_a   1.000
_cell.length_b   1.000
_cell.length_c   1.000
_cell.angle_alpha   90.00
_cell.angle_beta   90.00
_cell.angle_gamma   90.00
#
_symmetry.space_group_name_H-M   'P 1'
#
loop_
_entity.id
_entity.type
_entity.pdbx_description
1 polymer ?
#
loop_
_entity_poly.entity_id
_entity_poly.type
_entity_poly.pdbx_seq_one_letter_code
_entity_poly.pdbx_strand_id
1 'polypeptide(L)'
;MTGYALKSRAGVVPGGRCRGRAPGIVAALSLAAATPGALPQTPGSSDWGYYGGDALGQRFSSLDQINRGNVARLAPAWTYRTGELGAGFASAGKLTFEATPVLAFGRLYLETATNVVIALDPESGRERWRFDPHIDRARRYAQASARGVSVWAASEPADGVCRRRIFAGTLDARLLALDADTGRPCSDFGAGGEVDLTRGLRIRDAGAFLVTSPPAVFGKLVIVGSAIGDNRAADVERGVIRAYDAQSGAPLWAFDPLPDSASHPAAADWNLAQAQSTGAGNSWGVMSVDHEHGLVLVPTGSASPDYYGGQRLGTNRFANSLLALDARSGRLVWQQQLIHHDLWDYDLAAQPVLGDVEVEGLPVPAVIQATQTGMLYVFERSRGQPLFPVMERRVPSSHIAGEQAWPTQPFSSLPPLAPQRAVLAEDAWGLTVWDRYECRKLIAALRNEGIFTPPDTRGTLLTPGYIGGVNWGGTAFDQDHGRIIAAVNLLPMVVTLLTPAEYERQVRSADYPHSQFGRQAGTPYAMRREPLLSPWGLPCTAPPWGTLVSVDLRHNRIAWQSPLGSTEGFTPWFLPAREFGMPNMGGPIATAGGLVFVGAAMDGYLRAFDIETGAELWKHKLPAGGQATPMTYRAGATQRQYVVISAGGHGPLGTTRGDYVTAFALPPARAAR
;
A
#
# COMPACT_ATOMS: atom_id res chain seq x y z
N MET A 1 -49.40 27.88 -27.61
CA MET A 1 -50.72 28.28 -27.17
C MET A 1 -50.71 28.37 -25.67
N THR A 2 -50.96 29.58 -25.20
CA THR A 2 -51.32 30.07 -23.84
C THR A 2 -50.40 29.65 -22.69
N GLY A 3 -49.56 30.42 -22.07
CA GLY A 3 -49.59 31.89 -21.88
C GLY A 3 -50.41 32.31 -20.64
N TYR A 4 -49.75 32.52 -19.47
CA TYR A 4 -50.21 33.56 -18.54
C TYR A 4 -49.06 34.01 -17.62
N ALA A 5 -48.84 35.33 -17.67
CA ALA A 5 -47.91 36.12 -16.87
C ALA A 5 -48.70 37.03 -15.90
N LEU A 6 -47.97 37.72 -15.05
CA LEU A 6 -48.29 38.93 -14.27
C LEU A 6 -48.83 38.70 -12.86
N LYS A 7 -48.49 39.48 -11.79
CA LYS A 7 -47.96 40.84 -11.65
C LYS A 7 -47.44 41.08 -10.24
N SER A 8 -46.48 41.94 -10.14
CA SER A 8 -45.93 42.68 -9.01
C SER A 8 -46.94 43.49 -8.19
N ARG A 9 -46.66 43.75 -6.91
CA ARG A 9 -46.93 45.06 -6.29
C ARG A 9 -45.99 45.34 -5.12
N ALA A 10 -45.36 46.44 -5.22
CA ALA A 10 -44.60 47.14 -4.17
C ALA A 10 -45.57 47.97 -3.28
N GLY A 11 -45.20 48.20 -2.05
CA GLY A 11 -45.83 49.15 -1.14
C GLY A 11 -44.81 49.76 -0.19
N VAL A 12 -44.72 51.10 -0.21
CA VAL A 12 -43.71 51.95 0.39
C VAL A 12 -44.33 52.76 1.56
N VAL A 13 -43.65 52.76 2.73
CA VAL A 13 -43.42 53.85 3.77
C VAL A 13 -44.64 54.55 4.41
N PRO A 14 -44.59 55.22 5.61
CA PRO A 14 -43.48 55.88 6.30
C PRO A 14 -43.39 55.80 7.84
N GLY A 15 -42.29 56.02 8.40
CA GLY A 15 -41.69 57.01 9.27
C GLY A 15 -42.34 57.36 10.63
N GLY A 16 -41.51 57.28 11.68
CA GLY A 16 -41.81 57.86 13.01
C GLY A 16 -40.57 57.90 13.90
N ARG A 17 -40.01 59.07 14.06
CA ARG A 17 -38.93 59.38 15.05
C ARG A 17 -39.51 59.52 16.43
N CYS A 18 -38.88 58.95 17.48
CA CYS A 18 -38.83 59.58 18.81
C CYS A 18 -37.56 59.20 19.58
N ARG A 19 -36.98 60.21 20.19
CA ARG A 19 -35.76 60.21 21.01
C ARG A 19 -36.03 59.65 22.41
N GLY A 20 -35.05 58.96 23.01
CA GLY A 20 -34.99 58.63 24.41
C GLY A 20 -33.64 58.02 24.79
N ARG A 21 -32.78 58.79 25.47
CA ARG A 21 -31.52 58.35 26.06
C ARG A 21 -31.75 57.73 27.43
N ALA A 22 -31.14 56.60 27.72
CA ALA A 22 -30.62 56.21 29.04
C ALA A 22 -29.56 55.08 28.89
N PRO A 23 -28.49 55.03 29.71
CA PRO A 23 -27.35 54.16 29.52
C PRO A 23 -27.59 52.81 30.17
N GLY A 24 -27.58 51.78 29.37
CA GLY A 24 -27.60 50.39 29.81
C GLY A 24 -26.19 49.81 29.81
N ILE A 25 -25.80 49.25 30.93
CA ILE A 25 -24.55 48.52 31.19
C ILE A 25 -24.46 47.35 30.22
N VAL A 26 -23.45 47.36 29.34
CA VAL A 26 -23.10 46.23 28.49
C VAL A 26 -22.22 45.30 29.33
N ALA A 27 -22.81 44.22 29.84
CA ALA A 27 -22.07 43.08 30.35
C ALA A 27 -21.43 42.35 29.15
N ALA A 28 -20.14 42.53 28.98
CA ALA A 28 -19.35 41.75 28.03
C ALA A 28 -19.30 40.30 28.54
N LEU A 29 -20.10 39.40 27.96
CA LEU A 29 -19.87 37.97 28.05
C LEU A 29 -18.58 37.67 27.23
N SER A 30 -17.48 37.51 27.95
CA SER A 30 -16.27 36.92 27.39
C SER A 30 -16.57 35.43 27.07
N LEU A 31 -16.88 35.11 25.83
CA LEU A 31 -16.73 33.73 25.33
C LEU A 31 -15.23 33.44 25.41
N ALA A 32 -14.85 32.67 26.43
CA ALA A 32 -13.56 31.99 26.42
C ALA A 32 -13.56 31.01 25.22
N ALA A 33 -12.93 31.42 24.15
CA ALA A 33 -12.58 30.50 23.09
C ALA A 33 -11.65 29.43 23.72
N ALA A 34 -12.17 28.22 23.87
CA ALA A 34 -11.34 27.06 24.20
C ALA A 34 -10.30 26.95 23.09
N THR A 35 -9.06 27.29 23.40
CA THR A 35 -7.91 26.97 22.54
C THR A 35 -7.93 25.47 22.29
N PRO A 36 -7.91 25.01 21.03
CA PRO A 36 -7.72 23.60 20.74
C PRO A 36 -6.43 23.16 21.44
N GLY A 37 -6.51 22.14 22.29
CA GLY A 37 -5.34 21.58 22.94
C GLY A 37 -4.27 21.32 21.90
N ALA A 38 -3.05 21.75 22.18
CA ALA A 38 -1.91 21.52 21.31
C ALA A 38 -1.86 20.03 20.93
N LEU A 39 -1.98 19.75 19.63
CA LEU A 39 -1.76 18.42 19.08
C LEU A 39 -0.38 17.93 19.56
N PRO A 40 -0.21 16.65 19.89
CA PRO A 40 1.10 16.13 20.22
C PRO A 40 2.04 16.52 19.09
N GLN A 41 3.21 17.09 19.43
CA GLN A 41 4.18 17.54 18.46
C GLN A 41 4.49 16.39 17.51
N THR A 42 4.08 16.52 16.28
CA THR A 42 4.60 15.71 15.17
C THR A 42 6.12 15.75 15.25
N PRO A 43 6.83 14.63 15.08
CA PRO A 43 8.28 14.63 14.89
C PRO A 43 8.60 15.75 13.88
N GLY A 44 9.63 16.55 14.14
CA GLY A 44 9.93 17.71 13.33
C GLY A 44 9.97 17.38 11.84
N SER A 45 9.64 18.33 10.98
CA SER A 45 9.46 18.17 9.52
C SER A 45 10.69 17.62 8.76
N SER A 46 11.78 17.32 9.43
CA SER A 46 13.00 16.72 8.91
C SER A 46 13.15 15.23 9.22
N ASP A 47 12.27 14.66 10.04
CA ASP A 47 12.36 13.30 10.54
C ASP A 47 11.34 12.42 9.81
N TRP A 48 11.76 11.22 9.40
CA TRP A 48 10.93 10.21 8.75
C TRP A 48 10.20 9.38 9.82
N GLY A 49 9.20 9.99 10.47
CA GLY A 49 8.52 9.44 11.65
C GLY A 49 7.41 8.43 11.36
N TYR A 50 7.07 8.22 10.10
CA TYR A 50 6.03 7.29 9.64
C TYR A 50 6.57 6.46 8.48
N TYR A 51 5.92 5.33 8.20
CA TYR A 51 6.26 4.50 7.05
C TYR A 51 6.29 5.30 5.73
N GLY A 52 5.31 6.15 5.50
CA GLY A 52 5.20 7.03 4.33
C GLY A 52 5.90 8.38 4.48
N GLY A 53 6.85 8.53 5.40
CA GLY A 53 7.52 9.79 5.72
C GLY A 53 6.77 10.58 6.79
N ASP A 54 5.52 10.91 6.52
CA ASP A 54 4.58 11.59 7.41
C ASP A 54 3.27 10.80 7.57
N ALA A 55 2.33 11.33 8.35
CA ALA A 55 1.02 10.73 8.55
C ALA A 55 0.15 10.75 7.28
N LEU A 56 0.43 11.65 6.34
CA LEU A 56 -0.26 11.82 5.07
C LEU A 56 0.22 10.81 4.02
N GLY A 57 1.34 10.12 4.26
CA GLY A 57 1.87 9.09 3.37
C GLY A 57 2.49 9.61 2.08
N GLN A 58 2.95 10.87 2.05
CA GLN A 58 3.43 11.55 0.84
C GLN A 58 4.73 10.98 0.29
N ARG A 59 5.54 10.33 1.13
CA ARG A 59 6.89 9.85 0.74
C ARG A 59 7.74 10.91 0.07
N PHE A 60 7.53 12.14 0.50
CA PHE A 60 8.29 13.32 0.11
C PHE A 60 9.11 13.82 1.28
N SER A 61 10.32 14.26 1.01
CA SER A 61 11.19 14.88 2.01
C SER A 61 11.65 16.26 1.55
N SER A 62 11.56 17.25 2.42
CA SER A 62 12.09 18.60 2.19
C SER A 62 13.63 18.69 2.20
N LEU A 63 14.33 17.57 2.38
CA LEU A 63 15.78 17.52 2.40
C LEU A 63 16.36 17.65 0.99
N ASP A 64 17.39 18.49 0.84
CA ASP A 64 18.01 18.86 -0.42
C ASP A 64 19.56 18.77 -0.43
N GLN A 65 20.16 18.34 0.69
CA GLN A 65 21.62 18.21 0.79
C GLN A 65 22.16 17.22 -0.26
N ILE A 66 21.42 16.11 -0.49
CA ILE A 66 21.64 15.20 -1.62
C ILE A 66 20.74 15.68 -2.75
N ASN A 67 21.33 16.08 -3.89
CA ASN A 67 20.61 16.71 -4.99
C ASN A 67 21.19 16.29 -6.36
N ARG A 68 20.56 16.76 -7.43
CA ARG A 68 20.97 16.47 -8.82
C ARG A 68 22.45 16.70 -9.10
N GLY A 69 23.06 17.75 -8.51
CA GLY A 69 24.45 18.13 -8.75
C GLY A 69 25.48 17.27 -8.03
N ASN A 70 25.08 16.49 -7.04
CA ASN A 70 26.03 15.75 -6.20
C ASN A 70 25.71 14.27 -5.97
N VAL A 71 24.53 13.79 -6.39
CA VAL A 71 24.07 12.41 -6.18
C VAL A 71 25.03 11.37 -6.76
N ALA A 72 25.77 11.68 -7.83
CA ALA A 72 26.78 10.80 -8.41
C ALA A 72 27.92 10.45 -7.41
N ARG A 73 28.07 11.21 -6.34
CA ARG A 73 29.03 10.98 -5.27
C ARG A 73 28.47 10.19 -4.09
N LEU A 74 27.19 9.82 -4.13
CA LEU A 74 26.53 9.10 -3.04
C LEU A 74 27.18 7.72 -2.85
N ALA A 75 27.53 7.38 -1.63
CA ALA A 75 28.23 6.15 -1.29
C ALA A 75 27.68 5.52 0.01
N PRO A 76 27.85 4.21 0.22
CA PRO A 76 27.51 3.57 1.48
C PRO A 76 28.21 4.24 2.65
N ALA A 77 27.44 4.61 3.67
CA ALA A 77 27.94 5.20 4.91
C ALA A 77 28.05 4.14 6.01
N TRP A 78 27.06 3.29 6.13
CA TRP A 78 27.07 2.15 7.04
C TRP A 78 26.13 1.03 6.51
N THR A 79 26.37 -0.19 6.97
CA THR A 79 25.51 -1.35 6.70
C THR A 79 25.33 -2.13 7.99
N TYR A 80 24.09 -2.45 8.32
CA TYR A 80 23.71 -3.28 9.46
C TYR A 80 23.17 -4.62 8.95
N ARG A 81 23.44 -5.72 9.70
CA ARG A 81 22.95 -7.07 9.46
C ARG A 81 21.94 -7.46 10.55
N THR A 82 20.70 -7.78 10.18
CA THR A 82 19.69 -8.18 11.18
C THR A 82 19.91 -9.59 11.71
N GLY A 83 20.62 -10.45 10.98
CA GLY A 83 20.78 -11.86 11.32
C GLY A 83 19.58 -12.74 10.96
N GLU A 84 18.50 -12.17 10.41
CA GLU A 84 17.22 -12.85 10.17
C GLU A 84 17.13 -13.42 8.74
N LEU A 85 17.83 -14.54 8.48
CA LEU A 85 17.83 -15.23 7.18
C LEU A 85 16.81 -16.37 7.06
N GLY A 86 15.94 -16.52 8.06
CA GLY A 86 14.88 -17.53 8.05
C GLY A 86 15.33 -18.96 8.40
N ALA A 87 16.50 -19.13 9.02
CA ALA A 87 16.94 -20.45 9.51
C ALA A 87 15.92 -21.04 10.49
N GLY A 88 15.49 -22.28 10.25
CA GLY A 88 14.49 -22.95 11.07
C GLY A 88 13.06 -22.38 10.94
N PHE A 89 12.79 -21.54 9.95
CA PHE A 89 11.46 -20.95 9.74
C PHE A 89 10.71 -21.73 8.65
N ALA A 90 9.56 -22.31 8.99
CA ALA A 90 8.77 -23.16 8.08
C ALA A 90 8.28 -22.41 6.82
N SER A 91 8.14 -21.09 6.89
CA SER A 91 7.75 -20.21 5.78
C SER A 91 8.94 -19.46 5.15
N ALA A 92 10.17 -19.95 5.31
CA ALA A 92 11.38 -19.29 4.79
C ALA A 92 11.30 -18.97 3.28
N GLY A 93 10.61 -19.81 2.48
CA GLY A 93 10.38 -19.56 1.05
C GLY A 93 9.57 -18.30 0.74
N LYS A 94 8.79 -17.82 1.70
CA LYS A 94 7.92 -16.63 1.58
C LYS A 94 8.51 -15.37 2.22
N LEU A 95 9.72 -15.45 2.80
CA LEU A 95 10.34 -14.29 3.44
C LEU A 95 10.53 -13.15 2.44
N THR A 96 10.06 -11.96 2.85
CA THR A 96 10.26 -10.71 2.14
C THR A 96 10.63 -9.62 3.14
N PHE A 97 11.79 -9.00 2.98
CA PHE A 97 12.23 -7.93 3.88
C PHE A 97 11.83 -6.58 3.29
N GLU A 98 10.60 -6.16 3.56
CA GLU A 98 9.94 -4.99 3.00
C GLU A 98 9.99 -3.75 3.91
N ALA A 99 10.63 -3.85 5.07
CA ALA A 99 10.57 -2.83 6.09
C ALA A 99 11.20 -1.51 5.66
N THR A 100 10.45 -0.42 5.80
CA THR A 100 10.98 0.94 5.79
C THR A 100 11.24 1.35 7.24
N PRO A 101 12.48 1.66 7.63
CA PRO A 101 12.75 2.18 8.97
C PRO A 101 12.04 3.51 9.21
N VAL A 102 11.74 3.82 10.48
CA VAL A 102 11.26 5.14 10.89
C VAL A 102 12.26 5.80 11.83
N LEU A 103 12.45 7.12 11.68
CA LEU A 103 13.29 7.90 12.58
C LEU A 103 12.43 8.62 13.61
N ALA A 104 12.60 8.28 14.87
CA ALA A 104 11.94 8.95 15.97
C ALA A 104 12.82 8.91 17.22
N PHE A 105 12.66 9.85 18.12
CA PHE A 105 13.35 9.88 19.42
C PHE A 105 14.88 9.69 19.32
N GLY A 106 15.47 10.14 18.20
CA GLY A 106 16.91 10.03 17.94
C GLY A 106 17.39 8.62 17.58
N ARG A 107 16.51 7.71 17.16
CA ARG A 107 16.82 6.33 16.75
C ARG A 107 16.07 5.95 15.49
N LEU A 108 16.64 5.01 14.73
CA LEU A 108 15.93 4.31 13.66
C LEU A 108 15.30 3.04 14.23
N TYR A 109 14.02 2.85 13.94
CA TYR A 109 13.29 1.64 14.33
C TYR A 109 12.84 0.90 13.07
N LEU A 110 12.98 -0.41 13.09
CA LEU A 110 12.53 -1.29 12.02
C LEU A 110 12.04 -2.63 12.57
N GLU A 111 11.30 -3.34 11.75
CA GLU A 111 10.83 -4.69 12.02
C GLU A 111 11.30 -5.64 10.91
N THR A 112 11.78 -6.82 11.27
CA THR A 112 12.19 -7.84 10.30
C THR A 112 11.00 -8.66 9.80
N ALA A 113 11.18 -9.43 8.74
CA ALA A 113 10.16 -10.33 8.19
C ALA A 113 9.71 -11.45 9.18
N THR A 114 10.44 -11.65 10.28
CA THR A 114 10.10 -12.56 11.37
C THR A 114 9.69 -11.81 12.64
N ASN A 115 9.32 -10.53 12.48
CA ASN A 115 8.82 -9.62 13.51
C ASN A 115 9.82 -9.25 14.62
N VAL A 116 11.12 -9.46 14.43
CA VAL A 116 12.12 -8.91 15.36
C VAL A 116 12.16 -7.39 15.19
N VAL A 117 11.88 -6.66 16.28
CA VAL A 117 11.93 -5.20 16.30
C VAL A 117 13.32 -4.74 16.73
N ILE A 118 13.91 -3.80 16.00
CA ILE A 118 15.30 -3.37 16.19
C ILE A 118 15.37 -1.86 16.23
N ALA A 119 16.15 -1.32 17.17
CA ALA A 119 16.53 0.10 17.19
C ALA A 119 18.00 0.27 16.86
N LEU A 120 18.29 1.19 15.93
CA LEU A 120 19.64 1.51 15.49
C LEU A 120 19.99 2.97 15.81
N ASP A 121 21.27 3.21 15.97
CA ASP A 121 21.84 4.54 15.93
C ASP A 121 21.78 5.09 14.49
N PRO A 122 21.20 6.26 14.24
CA PRO A 122 20.99 6.74 12.87
C PRO A 122 22.27 7.18 12.15
N GLU A 123 23.33 7.54 12.88
CA GLU A 123 24.59 8.00 12.29
C GLU A 123 25.53 6.84 11.96
N SER A 124 25.54 5.80 12.79
CA SER A 124 26.50 4.70 12.68
C SER A 124 25.89 3.34 12.29
N GLY A 125 24.59 3.21 12.33
CA GLY A 125 23.91 1.93 12.13
C GLY A 125 24.11 0.92 13.26
N ARG A 126 24.70 1.33 14.41
CA ARG A 126 24.90 0.44 15.56
C ARG A 126 23.57 0.08 16.20
N GLU A 127 23.37 -1.22 16.49
CA GLU A 127 22.24 -1.68 17.27
C GLU A 127 22.25 -1.07 18.68
N ARG A 128 21.11 -0.51 19.08
CA ARG A 128 20.88 0.02 20.42
C ARG A 128 20.16 -1.01 21.28
N TRP A 129 19.17 -1.66 20.70
CA TRP A 129 18.44 -2.78 21.29
C TRP A 129 17.72 -3.58 20.21
N ARG A 130 17.36 -4.83 20.54
CA ARG A 130 16.44 -5.66 19.75
C ARG A 130 15.47 -6.38 20.67
N PHE A 131 14.30 -6.65 20.13
CA PHE A 131 13.24 -7.44 20.76
C PHE A 131 12.76 -8.52 19.78
N ASP A 132 12.83 -9.79 20.22
CA ASP A 132 12.26 -10.93 19.49
C ASP A 132 10.92 -11.29 20.15
N PRO A 133 9.79 -11.18 19.42
CA PRO A 133 8.48 -11.56 19.95
C PRO A 133 8.27 -13.08 20.03
N HIS A 134 9.25 -13.89 19.64
CA HIS A 134 9.20 -15.35 19.66
C HIS A 134 7.99 -15.92 18.93
N ILE A 135 7.75 -15.49 17.68
CA ILE A 135 6.70 -16.10 16.84
C ILE A 135 6.96 -17.59 16.65
N ASP A 136 5.90 -18.38 16.47
CA ASP A 136 6.03 -19.81 16.21
C ASP A 136 6.70 -20.07 14.84
N ARG A 137 7.99 -20.33 14.85
CA ARG A 137 8.80 -20.55 13.63
C ARG A 137 8.47 -21.86 12.91
N ALA A 138 7.83 -22.82 13.58
CA ALA A 138 7.38 -24.10 12.99
C ALA A 138 6.05 -23.95 12.24
N ARG A 139 5.29 -22.88 12.50
CA ARG A 139 4.02 -22.59 11.85
C ARG A 139 4.25 -22.17 10.40
N ARG A 140 3.36 -22.61 9.51
CA ARG A 140 3.30 -22.14 8.12
C ARG A 140 2.40 -20.91 8.05
N TYR A 141 2.98 -19.76 7.72
CA TYR A 141 2.26 -18.51 7.52
C TYR A 141 1.89 -18.30 6.06
N ALA A 142 0.75 -17.67 5.80
CA ALA A 142 0.29 -17.34 4.45
C ALA A 142 1.25 -16.37 3.76
N GLN A 143 1.79 -15.41 4.50
CA GLN A 143 2.85 -14.47 4.10
C GLN A 143 3.93 -14.46 5.18
N ALA A 144 5.10 -13.92 4.86
CA ALA A 144 6.20 -13.74 5.79
C ALA A 144 6.89 -12.40 5.49
N SER A 145 6.22 -11.32 5.85
CA SER A 145 6.69 -9.94 5.67
C SER A 145 6.23 -9.04 6.80
N ALA A 146 7.02 -8.01 7.07
CA ALA A 146 6.63 -6.86 7.86
C ALA A 146 7.12 -5.60 7.16
N ARG A 147 6.29 -4.56 7.11
CA ARG A 147 6.63 -3.30 6.40
C ARG A 147 7.20 -2.25 7.32
N GLY A 148 7.07 -2.42 8.63
CA GLY A 148 7.67 -1.53 9.61
C GLY A 148 6.85 -1.38 10.87
N VAL A 149 7.22 -0.40 11.68
CA VAL A 149 6.65 -0.10 12.98
C VAL A 149 6.02 1.29 12.99
N SER A 150 5.22 1.57 14.02
CA SER A 150 4.70 2.91 14.29
C SER A 150 5.18 3.42 15.63
N VAL A 151 5.26 4.74 15.76
CA VAL A 151 5.74 5.43 16.95
C VAL A 151 4.61 6.22 17.61
N TRP A 152 4.67 6.29 18.93
CA TRP A 152 3.74 7.07 19.74
C TRP A 152 4.45 7.66 20.96
N ALA A 153 4.00 8.83 21.41
CA ALA A 153 4.45 9.44 22.65
C ALA A 153 3.26 9.97 23.46
N ALA A 154 3.30 9.79 24.76
CA ALA A 154 2.32 10.38 25.67
C ALA A 154 2.42 11.92 25.64
N SER A 155 1.26 12.60 25.60
CA SER A 155 1.18 14.06 25.53
C SER A 155 1.49 14.75 26.86
N GLU A 156 1.35 14.07 27.98
CA GLU A 156 1.63 14.63 29.30
C GLU A 156 3.01 14.20 29.83
N PRO A 157 3.69 15.06 30.62
CA PRO A 157 4.95 14.71 31.25
C PRO A 157 4.71 13.67 32.35
N ALA A 158 4.59 12.42 31.96
CA ALA A 158 4.64 11.30 32.90
C ALA A 158 6.09 10.87 33.05
N ASP A 159 6.67 10.91 34.22
CA ASP A 159 7.95 10.25 34.49
C ASP A 159 7.71 8.74 34.48
N GLY A 160 8.47 8.01 33.67
CA GLY A 160 8.33 6.56 33.67
C GLY A 160 8.66 5.86 32.34
N VAL A 161 8.72 4.55 32.44
CA VAL A 161 8.89 3.61 31.33
C VAL A 161 7.67 3.70 30.41
N CYS A 162 7.88 3.51 29.09
CA CYS A 162 6.81 3.47 28.07
C CYS A 162 6.09 4.79 27.80
N ARG A 163 6.71 5.91 28.08
CA ARG A 163 6.21 7.24 27.62
C ARG A 163 6.28 7.38 26.10
N ARG A 164 7.25 6.72 25.49
CA ARG A 164 7.47 6.61 24.05
C ARG A 164 7.36 5.16 23.68
N ARG A 165 6.50 4.85 22.73
CA ARG A 165 6.19 3.47 22.35
C ARG A 165 6.45 3.21 20.89
N ILE A 166 6.89 1.98 20.63
CA ILE A 166 6.93 1.39 19.30
C ILE A 166 5.80 0.37 19.24
N PHE A 167 4.91 0.52 18.24
CA PHE A 167 3.88 -0.46 17.95
C PHE A 167 4.28 -1.29 16.73
N ALA A 168 4.14 -2.61 16.85
CA ALA A 168 4.39 -3.56 15.78
C ALA A 168 3.27 -4.60 15.73
N GLY A 169 2.90 -5.01 14.51
CA GLY A 169 1.97 -6.11 14.31
C GLY A 169 2.73 -7.38 13.93
N THR A 170 2.28 -8.56 14.37
CA THR A 170 3.03 -9.79 14.14
C THR A 170 2.34 -10.78 13.21
N LEU A 171 3.10 -11.72 12.65
CA LEU A 171 2.60 -12.82 11.82
C LEU A 171 1.67 -13.78 12.58
N ASP A 172 1.76 -13.84 13.91
CA ASP A 172 0.87 -14.61 14.76
C ASP A 172 -0.26 -13.77 15.38
N ALA A 173 -0.57 -12.64 14.74
CA ALA A 173 -1.71 -11.78 15.03
C ALA A 173 -1.70 -11.16 16.45
N ARG A 174 -0.56 -10.66 16.88
CA ARG A 174 -0.44 -9.82 18.07
C ARG A 174 -0.14 -8.37 17.70
N LEU A 175 -0.61 -7.43 18.51
CA LEU A 175 -0.20 -6.04 18.49
C LEU A 175 0.73 -5.82 19.69
N LEU A 176 1.97 -5.48 19.43
CA LEU A 176 3.01 -5.24 20.43
C LEU A 176 3.12 -3.77 20.76
N ALA A 177 3.40 -3.45 22.04
CA ALA A 177 3.83 -2.13 22.48
C ALA A 177 5.15 -2.24 23.23
N LEU A 178 6.20 -1.65 22.68
CA LEU A 178 7.56 -1.68 23.25
C LEU A 178 7.97 -0.28 23.67
N ASP A 179 8.70 -0.18 24.78
CA ASP A 179 9.35 1.06 25.18
C ASP A 179 10.42 1.46 24.16
N ALA A 180 10.30 2.65 23.58
CA ALA A 180 11.16 3.10 22.51
C ALA A 180 12.64 3.24 22.91
N ASP A 181 12.90 3.49 24.18
CA ASP A 181 14.27 3.69 24.68
C ASP A 181 14.99 2.39 25.00
N THR A 182 14.25 1.36 25.43
CA THR A 182 14.82 0.10 25.96
C THR A 182 14.47 -1.15 25.16
N GLY A 183 13.43 -1.11 24.33
CA GLY A 183 12.89 -2.27 23.62
C GLY A 183 12.11 -3.24 24.51
N ARG A 184 11.88 -2.92 25.77
CA ARG A 184 11.11 -3.77 26.69
C ARG A 184 9.61 -3.65 26.43
N PRO A 185 8.83 -4.75 26.55
CA PRO A 185 7.38 -4.68 26.46
C PRO A 185 6.79 -3.74 27.53
N CYS A 186 5.78 -2.94 27.11
CA CYS A 186 5.07 -2.01 27.99
C CYS A 186 4.03 -2.77 28.80
N SER A 187 4.33 -3.08 30.07
CA SER A 187 3.50 -3.93 30.91
C SER A 187 2.09 -3.40 31.19
N ASP A 188 1.85 -2.11 30.98
CA ASP A 188 0.55 -1.45 31.06
C ASP A 188 -0.30 -1.58 29.80
N PHE A 189 0.22 -2.20 28.72
CA PHE A 189 -0.47 -2.41 27.46
C PHE A 189 -0.93 -3.87 27.34
N GLY A 190 -2.24 -4.08 27.26
CA GLY A 190 -2.84 -5.40 27.08
C GLY A 190 -2.40 -6.43 28.14
N ALA A 191 -1.92 -7.55 27.68
CA ALA A 191 -1.38 -8.61 28.54
C ALA A 191 0.16 -8.58 28.47
N GLY A 192 0.80 -7.76 29.34
CA GLY A 192 2.26 -7.73 29.43
C GLY A 192 2.97 -7.11 28.21
N GLY A 193 2.37 -6.16 27.54
CA GLY A 193 2.92 -5.45 26.38
C GLY A 193 2.36 -5.90 25.04
N GLU A 194 1.31 -6.73 25.05
CA GLU A 194 0.71 -7.24 23.81
C GLU A 194 -0.81 -7.37 23.89
N VAL A 195 -1.45 -7.26 22.72
CA VAL A 195 -2.88 -7.52 22.51
C VAL A 195 -3.02 -8.65 21.50
N ASP A 196 -3.79 -9.68 21.84
CA ASP A 196 -4.19 -10.76 20.94
C ASP A 196 -5.30 -10.26 19.99
N LEU A 197 -4.96 -10.13 18.71
CA LEU A 197 -5.86 -9.65 17.67
C LEU A 197 -6.83 -10.73 17.15
N THR A 198 -6.70 -11.97 17.59
CA THR A 198 -7.64 -13.05 17.24
C THR A 198 -8.92 -13.01 18.08
N ARG A 199 -8.91 -12.30 19.21
CA ARG A 199 -10.05 -12.23 20.13
C ARG A 199 -11.31 -11.69 19.42
N GLY A 200 -12.41 -12.44 19.59
CA GLY A 200 -13.71 -12.12 18.98
C GLY A 200 -13.80 -12.40 17.49
N LEU A 201 -12.77 -13.02 16.89
CA LEU A 201 -12.81 -13.53 15.51
C LEU A 201 -12.91 -15.05 15.49
N ARG A 202 -13.49 -15.56 14.43
CA ARG A 202 -13.50 -16.98 14.11
C ARG A 202 -12.26 -17.31 13.29
N ILE A 203 -11.20 -17.73 13.94
CA ILE A 203 -9.94 -18.12 13.28
C ILE A 203 -10.08 -19.54 12.73
N ARG A 204 -9.89 -19.68 11.41
CA ARG A 204 -9.93 -20.96 10.70
C ARG A 204 -8.52 -21.56 10.57
N ASP A 205 -7.53 -20.69 10.38
CA ASP A 205 -6.13 -21.05 10.24
C ASP A 205 -5.26 -19.96 10.88
N ALA A 206 -4.63 -20.31 12.00
CA ALA A 206 -3.81 -19.38 12.76
C ALA A 206 -2.57 -18.89 11.99
N GLY A 207 -2.17 -19.57 10.90
CA GLY A 207 -1.08 -19.13 10.02
C GLY A 207 -1.54 -18.24 8.86
N ALA A 208 -2.86 -18.01 8.75
CA ALA A 208 -3.45 -17.25 7.64
C ALA A 208 -4.09 -15.91 8.08
N PHE A 209 -4.09 -15.59 9.37
CA PHE A 209 -4.50 -14.28 9.89
C PHE A 209 -3.29 -13.61 10.58
N LEU A 210 -2.79 -12.53 9.99
CA LEU A 210 -1.52 -11.90 10.37
C LEU A 210 -1.61 -10.38 10.25
N VAL A 211 -0.59 -9.68 10.75
CA VAL A 211 -0.41 -8.23 10.51
C VAL A 211 0.92 -8.02 9.82
N THR A 212 0.89 -7.38 8.66
CA THR A 212 2.08 -7.16 7.82
C THR A 212 2.42 -5.68 7.59
N SER A 213 1.53 -4.78 8.00
CA SER A 213 1.73 -3.33 7.88
C SER A 213 1.78 -2.65 9.23
N PRO A 214 2.53 -1.53 9.35
CA PRO A 214 2.58 -0.77 10.59
C PRO A 214 1.18 -0.27 10.97
N PRO A 215 0.80 -0.31 12.26
CA PRO A 215 -0.45 0.25 12.74
C PRO A 215 -0.57 1.74 12.43
N ALA A 216 -1.76 2.25 12.16
CA ALA A 216 -1.99 3.69 12.09
C ALA A 216 -2.15 4.27 13.50
N VAL A 217 -1.60 5.47 13.73
CA VAL A 217 -1.65 6.14 15.05
C VAL A 217 -2.38 7.46 14.92
N PHE A 218 -3.46 7.63 15.69
CA PHE A 218 -4.23 8.87 15.76
C PHE A 218 -4.43 9.29 17.22
N GLY A 219 -3.70 10.31 17.68
CA GLY A 219 -3.77 10.76 19.07
C GLY A 219 -3.44 9.64 20.07
N LYS A 220 -4.43 9.18 20.83
CA LYS A 220 -4.31 8.07 21.77
C LYS A 220 -4.81 6.72 21.22
N LEU A 221 -4.97 6.61 19.90
CA LEU A 221 -5.49 5.39 19.27
C LEU A 221 -4.41 4.73 18.39
N VAL A 222 -4.38 3.41 18.45
CA VAL A 222 -3.62 2.54 17.55
C VAL A 222 -4.63 1.74 16.74
N ILE A 223 -4.62 1.90 15.41
CA ILE A 223 -5.58 1.31 14.49
C ILE A 223 -4.87 0.24 13.66
N VAL A 224 -5.43 -0.96 13.60
CA VAL A 224 -4.81 -2.14 13.00
C VAL A 224 -5.75 -2.77 11.97
N GLY A 225 -5.23 -3.08 10.80
CA GLY A 225 -5.83 -3.99 9.82
C GLY A 225 -5.23 -5.39 9.93
N SER A 226 -5.47 -6.22 8.93
CA SER A 226 -4.94 -7.59 8.89
C SER A 226 -4.62 -8.02 7.47
N ALA A 227 -3.69 -8.95 7.31
CA ALA A 227 -3.48 -9.74 6.11
C ALA A 227 -4.10 -11.12 6.29
N ILE A 228 -4.80 -11.61 5.28
CA ILE A 228 -5.52 -12.89 5.32
C ILE A 228 -5.08 -13.74 4.13
N GLY A 229 -4.86 -15.03 4.37
CA GLY A 229 -4.61 -16.00 3.31
C GLY A 229 -5.93 -16.42 2.66
N ASP A 230 -6.36 -15.71 1.63
CA ASP A 230 -7.71 -15.70 1.08
C ASP A 230 -7.99 -16.82 0.06
N ASN A 231 -7.11 -17.10 -0.87
CA ASN A 231 -7.33 -18.10 -1.94
C ASN A 231 -7.36 -19.57 -1.46
N ARG A 232 -7.34 -19.83 -0.17
CA ARG A 232 -7.47 -21.17 0.40
C ARG A 232 -8.92 -21.66 0.48
N ALA A 233 -9.87 -20.76 0.77
CA ALA A 233 -11.30 -21.09 0.94
C ALA A 233 -12.17 -19.84 0.77
N ALA A 234 -13.48 -20.00 0.59
CA ALA A 234 -14.44 -18.91 0.66
C ALA A 234 -14.62 -18.42 2.11
N ASP A 235 -14.87 -19.36 3.04
CA ASP A 235 -15.05 -19.08 4.46
C ASP A 235 -13.71 -18.98 5.18
N VAL A 236 -13.07 -17.82 5.06
CA VAL A 236 -11.84 -17.46 5.77
C VAL A 236 -12.14 -16.46 6.90
N GLU A 237 -11.11 -15.97 7.58
CA GLU A 237 -11.23 -14.93 8.60
C GLU A 237 -11.79 -13.64 8.00
N ARG A 238 -12.49 -12.85 8.82
CA ARG A 238 -13.02 -11.54 8.42
C ARG A 238 -11.99 -10.44 8.67
N GLY A 239 -11.86 -9.52 7.74
CA GLY A 239 -10.86 -8.45 7.74
C GLY A 239 -11.24 -7.24 8.59
N VAL A 240 -11.63 -7.45 9.84
CA VAL A 240 -12.08 -6.39 10.74
C VAL A 240 -10.97 -5.41 11.08
N ILE A 241 -11.20 -4.13 10.82
CA ILE A 241 -10.34 -3.02 11.25
C ILE A 241 -10.66 -2.68 12.69
N ARG A 242 -9.64 -2.51 13.55
CA ARG A 242 -9.82 -2.30 14.99
C ARG A 242 -8.94 -1.20 15.52
N ALA A 243 -9.47 -0.44 16.49
CA ALA A 243 -8.69 0.52 17.25
C ALA A 243 -8.58 0.12 18.72
N TYR A 244 -7.42 0.43 19.26
CA TYR A 244 -7.05 0.18 20.65
C TYR A 244 -6.53 1.48 21.25
N ASP A 245 -6.71 1.63 22.57
CA ASP A 245 -6.08 2.71 23.33
C ASP A 245 -4.55 2.50 23.34
N ALA A 246 -3.81 3.52 22.95
CA ALA A 246 -2.35 3.44 22.79
C ALA A 246 -1.59 3.22 24.12
N GLN A 247 -2.22 3.52 25.25
CA GLN A 247 -1.61 3.35 26.57
C GLN A 247 -1.96 1.99 27.17
N SER A 248 -3.24 1.64 27.20
CA SER A 248 -3.72 0.44 27.89
C SER A 248 -3.91 -0.78 27.00
N GLY A 249 -3.98 -0.62 25.68
CA GLY A 249 -4.35 -1.70 24.77
C GLY A 249 -5.83 -2.10 24.83
N ALA A 250 -6.67 -1.32 25.50
CA ALA A 250 -8.11 -1.58 25.56
C ALA A 250 -8.75 -1.41 24.17
N PRO A 251 -9.62 -2.33 23.73
CA PRO A 251 -10.34 -2.18 22.47
C PRO A 251 -11.33 -1.02 22.57
N LEU A 252 -11.36 -0.17 21.53
CA LEU A 252 -12.20 1.04 21.49
C LEU A 252 -13.31 0.93 20.47
N TRP A 253 -13.01 0.51 19.24
CA TRP A 253 -13.98 0.29 18.19
C TRP A 253 -13.51 -0.76 17.19
N ALA A 254 -14.45 -1.29 16.42
CA ALA A 254 -14.21 -2.20 15.31
C ALA A 254 -15.12 -1.83 14.13
N PHE A 255 -14.60 -1.96 12.92
CA PHE A 255 -15.34 -1.84 11.66
C PHE A 255 -15.11 -3.11 10.85
N ASP A 256 -16.20 -3.81 10.52
CA ASP A 256 -16.16 -4.98 9.66
C ASP A 256 -16.60 -4.59 8.24
N PRO A 257 -15.76 -4.77 7.20
CA PRO A 257 -16.16 -4.45 5.82
C PRO A 257 -17.25 -5.35 5.26
N LEU A 258 -17.40 -6.55 5.77
CA LEU A 258 -18.39 -7.51 5.28
C LEU A 258 -19.69 -7.44 6.08
N PRO A 259 -20.88 -7.50 5.44
CA PRO A 259 -22.13 -7.47 6.17
C PRO A 259 -22.36 -8.79 6.95
N ASP A 260 -22.83 -8.64 8.17
CA ASP A 260 -23.27 -9.74 9.05
C ASP A 260 -24.79 -9.76 9.25
N SER A 261 -25.45 -8.64 8.94
CA SER A 261 -26.87 -8.42 9.16
C SER A 261 -27.46 -7.45 8.14
N ALA A 262 -28.78 -7.43 8.03
CA ALA A 262 -29.52 -6.51 7.14
C ALA A 262 -29.35 -5.04 7.54
N SER A 263 -28.92 -4.74 8.76
CA SER A 263 -28.67 -3.37 9.23
C SER A 263 -27.28 -2.85 8.83
N HIS A 264 -26.40 -3.71 8.33
CA HIS A 264 -25.08 -3.30 7.90
C HIS A 264 -25.17 -2.37 6.67
N PRO A 265 -24.38 -1.27 6.61
CA PRO A 265 -24.49 -0.27 5.53
C PRO A 265 -24.28 -0.82 4.11
N ALA A 266 -23.57 -1.94 3.96
CA ALA A 266 -23.35 -2.59 2.67
C ALA A 266 -24.30 -3.76 2.39
N ALA A 267 -25.27 -4.06 3.25
CA ALA A 267 -26.11 -5.27 3.14
C ALA A 267 -26.83 -5.41 1.79
N ALA A 268 -27.26 -4.30 1.19
CA ALA A 268 -27.93 -4.28 -0.11
C ALA A 268 -27.02 -4.62 -1.29
N ASP A 269 -25.72 -4.53 -1.12
CA ASP A 269 -24.70 -4.72 -2.16
C ASP A 269 -24.10 -6.14 -2.14
N TRP A 270 -24.67 -7.02 -1.30
CA TRP A 270 -24.27 -8.40 -1.12
C TRP A 270 -25.47 -9.34 -1.14
N ASN A 271 -25.23 -10.58 -1.57
CA ASN A 271 -26.11 -11.66 -1.13
C ASN A 271 -25.82 -11.95 0.35
N LEU A 272 -26.69 -11.49 1.25
CA LEU A 272 -26.43 -11.50 2.70
C LEU A 272 -26.19 -12.92 3.25
N ALA A 273 -26.89 -13.92 2.75
CA ALA A 273 -26.70 -15.32 3.18
C ALA A 273 -25.29 -15.83 2.80
N GLN A 274 -24.78 -15.44 1.64
CA GLN A 274 -23.43 -15.77 1.19
C GLN A 274 -22.36 -14.98 1.94
N ALA A 275 -22.61 -13.71 2.24
CA ALA A 275 -21.68 -12.84 2.97
C ALA A 275 -21.33 -13.39 4.37
N GLN A 276 -22.26 -14.14 5.00
CA GLN A 276 -22.01 -14.78 6.29
C GLN A 276 -21.00 -15.95 6.21
N SER A 277 -20.81 -16.52 5.04
CA SER A 277 -19.84 -17.58 4.74
C SER A 277 -18.69 -17.12 3.84
N THR A 278 -18.48 -15.82 3.76
CA THR A 278 -17.38 -15.16 3.05
C THR A 278 -16.47 -14.46 4.06
N GLY A 279 -15.17 -14.45 3.81
CA GLY A 279 -14.19 -13.75 4.61
C GLY A 279 -13.38 -12.72 3.82
N ALA A 280 -12.21 -12.36 4.34
CA ALA A 280 -11.30 -11.33 3.83
C ALA A 280 -11.95 -9.93 3.78
N GLY A 281 -11.84 -9.15 2.71
CA GLY A 281 -12.21 -7.74 2.67
C GLY A 281 -11.33 -6.88 3.59
N ASN A 282 -10.16 -7.39 3.92
CA ASN A 282 -9.24 -6.87 4.93
C ASN A 282 -8.39 -5.70 4.42
N SER A 283 -7.82 -4.95 5.34
CA SER A 283 -6.80 -3.92 5.06
C SER A 283 -5.43 -4.44 5.46
N TRP A 284 -4.67 -4.93 4.48
CA TRP A 284 -3.28 -5.36 4.68
C TRP A 284 -2.28 -4.31 4.19
N GLY A 285 -2.74 -3.36 3.38
CA GLY A 285 -2.01 -2.16 2.99
C GLY A 285 -1.83 -1.18 4.15
N VAL A 286 -0.92 -0.22 3.99
CA VAL A 286 -0.69 0.82 4.98
C VAL A 286 -1.81 1.84 4.93
N MET A 287 -2.38 2.18 6.09
CA MET A 287 -3.39 3.23 6.24
C MET A 287 -2.73 4.61 6.35
N SER A 288 -3.44 5.67 5.97
CA SER A 288 -3.02 7.05 6.19
C SER A 288 -3.96 7.77 7.16
N VAL A 289 -3.44 8.76 7.87
CA VAL A 289 -4.15 9.44 8.94
C VAL A 289 -4.26 10.93 8.64
N ASP A 290 -5.48 11.42 8.59
CA ASP A 290 -5.79 12.83 8.50
C ASP A 290 -6.09 13.38 9.89
N HIS A 291 -5.09 13.99 10.51
CA HIS A 291 -5.23 14.59 11.84
C HIS A 291 -6.13 15.82 11.84
N GLU A 292 -6.21 16.53 10.73
CA GLU A 292 -7.01 17.75 10.58
C GLU A 292 -8.51 17.46 10.60
N HIS A 293 -8.94 16.47 9.79
CA HIS A 293 -10.36 16.08 9.70
C HIS A 293 -10.72 14.92 10.63
N GLY A 294 -9.75 14.35 11.35
CA GLY A 294 -9.97 13.22 12.25
C GLY A 294 -10.32 11.93 11.54
N LEU A 295 -9.76 11.69 10.35
CA LEU A 295 -10.04 10.52 9.54
C LEU A 295 -8.87 9.53 9.54
N VAL A 296 -9.18 8.26 9.41
CA VAL A 296 -8.26 7.22 8.95
C VAL A 296 -8.72 6.71 7.58
N LEU A 297 -7.81 6.74 6.61
CA LEU A 297 -8.05 6.28 5.24
C LEU A 297 -7.59 4.82 5.14
N VAL A 298 -8.55 3.93 4.90
CA VAL A 298 -8.37 2.47 4.96
C VAL A 298 -8.57 1.90 3.55
N PRO A 299 -7.49 1.44 2.89
CA PRO A 299 -7.60 0.71 1.64
C PRO A 299 -7.94 -0.77 1.95
N THR A 300 -9.01 -1.30 1.37
CA THR A 300 -9.41 -2.70 1.56
C THR A 300 -9.10 -3.56 0.36
N GLY A 301 -8.83 -4.82 0.60
CA GLY A 301 -8.64 -5.84 -0.42
C GLY A 301 -9.92 -6.59 -0.78
N SER A 302 -9.75 -7.63 -1.57
CA SER A 302 -10.80 -8.47 -2.10
C SER A 302 -11.53 -9.26 -1.01
N ALA A 303 -12.78 -9.59 -1.26
CA ALA A 303 -13.49 -10.62 -0.50
C ALA A 303 -13.10 -12.00 -1.02
N SER A 304 -13.01 -12.98 -0.13
CA SER A 304 -12.53 -14.32 -0.48
C SER A 304 -13.60 -15.18 -1.15
N PRO A 305 -13.21 -16.02 -2.11
CA PRO A 305 -11.90 -16.10 -2.77
C PRO A 305 -11.80 -15.11 -3.94
N ASP A 306 -10.59 -14.78 -4.37
CA ASP A 306 -10.35 -13.70 -5.33
C ASP A 306 -10.77 -14.02 -6.76
N TYR A 307 -10.73 -15.28 -7.19
CA TYR A 307 -10.90 -15.63 -8.62
C TYR A 307 -12.21 -16.31 -8.99
N TYR A 308 -13.10 -16.51 -8.01
CA TYR A 308 -14.45 -16.99 -8.22
C TYR A 308 -15.39 -16.37 -7.19
N GLY A 309 -16.33 -15.56 -7.65
CA GLY A 309 -17.25 -14.79 -6.81
C GLY A 309 -18.66 -15.37 -6.70
N GLY A 310 -18.95 -16.54 -7.29
CA GLY A 310 -20.30 -17.15 -7.24
C GLY A 310 -20.80 -17.46 -5.82
N GLN A 311 -19.93 -17.44 -4.82
CA GLN A 311 -20.24 -17.57 -3.40
C GLN A 311 -20.40 -16.22 -2.67
N ARG A 312 -20.32 -15.08 -3.39
CA ARG A 312 -20.42 -13.73 -2.82
C ARG A 312 -21.05 -12.73 -3.80
N LEU A 313 -22.18 -13.11 -4.39
CA LEU A 313 -22.88 -12.29 -5.39
C LEU A 313 -23.19 -10.88 -4.90
N GLY A 314 -23.18 -9.91 -5.81
CA GLY A 314 -23.34 -8.47 -5.57
C GLY A 314 -22.09 -7.69 -5.91
N THR A 315 -22.06 -6.37 -5.68
CA THR A 315 -20.88 -5.53 -5.91
C THR A 315 -19.75 -5.81 -4.91
N ASN A 316 -20.08 -6.42 -3.77
CA ASN A 316 -19.19 -6.63 -2.62
C ASN A 316 -18.67 -5.31 -2.03
N ARG A 317 -19.58 -4.33 -1.89
CA ARG A 317 -19.26 -3.01 -1.35
C ARG A 317 -18.50 -3.10 -0.03
N PHE A 318 -17.52 -2.24 0.16
CA PHE A 318 -16.48 -2.15 1.18
C PHE A 318 -15.31 -3.11 1.01
N ALA A 319 -15.40 -4.19 0.20
CA ALA A 319 -14.23 -4.81 -0.36
C ALA A 319 -13.70 -3.96 -1.54
N ASN A 320 -12.40 -4.02 -1.84
CA ASN A 320 -11.71 -3.26 -2.89
C ASN A 320 -12.09 -1.77 -2.90
N SER A 321 -12.16 -1.19 -1.70
CA SER A 321 -12.68 0.15 -1.45
C SER A 321 -11.69 1.00 -0.68
N LEU A 322 -11.71 2.30 -0.96
CA LEU A 322 -11.12 3.29 -0.07
C LEU A 322 -12.18 3.76 0.91
N LEU A 323 -11.97 3.48 2.19
CA LEU A 323 -12.85 3.86 3.28
C LEU A 323 -12.26 5.03 4.06
N ALA A 324 -13.04 6.06 4.33
CA ALA A 324 -12.70 7.07 5.31
C ALA A 324 -13.53 6.83 6.57
N LEU A 325 -12.87 6.42 7.64
CA LEU A 325 -13.51 6.22 8.93
C LEU A 325 -13.15 7.39 9.87
N ASP A 326 -14.12 7.83 10.65
CA ASP A 326 -13.83 8.69 11.80
C ASP A 326 -12.88 7.96 12.73
N ALA A 327 -11.69 8.48 12.91
CA ALA A 327 -10.61 7.78 13.61
C ALA A 327 -10.93 7.54 15.09
N ARG A 328 -11.81 8.35 15.72
CA ARG A 328 -12.16 8.22 17.15
C ARG A 328 -13.24 7.17 17.40
N SER A 329 -14.16 6.99 16.46
CA SER A 329 -15.34 6.14 16.64
C SER A 329 -15.42 4.92 15.71
N GLY A 330 -14.58 4.86 14.68
CA GLY A 330 -14.66 3.84 13.63
C GLY A 330 -15.87 3.97 12.71
N ARG A 331 -16.66 5.04 12.85
CA ARG A 331 -17.85 5.27 12.03
C ARG A 331 -17.44 5.64 10.59
N LEU A 332 -18.07 5.01 9.61
CA LEU A 332 -17.88 5.35 8.20
C LEU A 332 -18.32 6.79 7.93
N VAL A 333 -17.45 7.59 7.35
CA VAL A 333 -17.73 8.97 6.88
C VAL A 333 -18.07 8.94 5.40
N TRP A 334 -17.19 8.35 4.59
CA TRP A 334 -17.43 8.11 3.16
C TRP A 334 -16.66 6.87 2.66
N GLN A 335 -17.03 6.39 1.49
CA GLN A 335 -16.32 5.31 0.81
C GLN A 335 -16.37 5.48 -0.71
N GLN A 336 -15.35 4.93 -1.37
CA GLN A 336 -15.32 4.76 -2.82
C GLN A 336 -14.89 3.33 -3.14
N GLN A 337 -15.77 2.56 -3.76
CA GLN A 337 -15.41 1.23 -4.27
C GLN A 337 -14.73 1.40 -5.62
N LEU A 338 -13.51 0.89 -5.76
CA LEU A 338 -12.70 1.06 -6.96
C LEU A 338 -12.69 -0.18 -7.85
N ILE A 339 -13.19 -1.31 -7.34
CA ILE A 339 -13.43 -2.52 -8.11
C ILE A 339 -14.68 -3.19 -7.58
N HIS A 340 -15.67 -3.39 -8.45
CA HIS A 340 -16.89 -4.11 -8.15
C HIS A 340 -16.70 -5.60 -8.35
N HIS A 341 -17.13 -6.42 -7.39
CA HIS A 341 -17.12 -7.88 -7.49
C HIS A 341 -15.78 -8.40 -8.03
N ASP A 342 -14.70 -8.13 -7.32
CA ASP A 342 -13.34 -8.44 -7.79
C ASP A 342 -13.17 -9.94 -8.07
N LEU A 343 -12.61 -10.24 -9.26
CA LEU A 343 -12.31 -11.58 -9.73
C LEU A 343 -10.82 -11.69 -10.19
N TRP A 344 -9.99 -10.73 -9.83
CA TRP A 344 -8.64 -10.57 -10.39
C TRP A 344 -7.55 -10.45 -9.33
N ASP A 345 -7.93 -10.40 -8.02
CA ASP A 345 -7.00 -10.10 -6.91
C ASP A 345 -6.41 -8.68 -7.08
N TYR A 346 -7.29 -7.71 -7.36
CA TYR A 346 -6.92 -6.29 -7.54
C TYR A 346 -7.17 -5.50 -6.26
N ASP A 347 -6.48 -5.88 -5.22
CA ASP A 347 -6.53 -5.21 -3.92
C ASP A 347 -6.15 -3.72 -4.00
N LEU A 348 -6.68 -2.90 -3.10
CA LEU A 348 -6.13 -1.59 -2.86
C LEU A 348 -4.89 -1.71 -1.96
N ALA A 349 -3.80 -2.18 -2.54
CA ALA A 349 -2.57 -2.47 -1.81
C ALA A 349 -1.77 -1.22 -1.43
N ALA A 350 -1.86 -0.16 -2.25
CA ALA A 350 -1.10 1.08 -2.08
C ALA A 350 -1.62 1.92 -0.92
N GLN A 351 -0.70 2.50 -0.13
CA GLN A 351 -1.06 3.49 0.88
C GLN A 351 -1.77 4.68 0.22
N PRO A 352 -2.94 5.11 0.72
CA PRO A 352 -3.57 6.36 0.28
C PRO A 352 -2.65 7.55 0.58
N VAL A 353 -2.45 8.43 -0.39
CA VAL A 353 -1.62 9.63 -0.21
C VAL A 353 -2.52 10.84 -0.03
N LEU A 354 -2.28 11.62 1.01
CA LEU A 354 -3.03 12.83 1.31
C LEU A 354 -2.18 14.06 0.99
N GLY A 355 -2.83 15.09 0.46
CA GLY A 355 -2.19 16.37 0.17
C GLY A 355 -3.16 17.28 -0.54
N ASP A 356 -2.69 18.45 -0.96
CA ASP A 356 -3.49 19.38 -1.73
C ASP A 356 -3.23 19.17 -3.22
N VAL A 357 -4.30 19.04 -3.99
CA VAL A 357 -4.26 18.95 -5.45
C VAL A 357 -4.86 20.21 -6.04
N GLU A 358 -4.18 20.81 -7.00
CA GLU A 358 -4.67 21.99 -7.68
C GLU A 358 -5.81 21.61 -8.64
N VAL A 359 -6.99 22.15 -8.41
CA VAL A 359 -8.17 22.00 -9.27
C VAL A 359 -8.65 23.40 -9.66
N GLU A 360 -8.70 23.70 -10.96
CA GLU A 360 -9.09 25.04 -11.48
C GLU A 360 -8.28 26.19 -10.86
N GLY A 361 -6.99 25.95 -10.56
CA GLY A 361 -6.08 26.94 -9.98
C GLY A 361 -6.21 27.10 -8.46
N LEU A 362 -7.02 26.29 -7.78
CA LEU A 362 -7.20 26.34 -6.33
C LEU A 362 -6.69 25.05 -5.68
N PRO A 363 -5.99 25.12 -4.54
CA PRO A 363 -5.61 23.93 -3.77
C PRO A 363 -6.85 23.31 -3.12
N VAL A 364 -7.07 22.01 -3.33
CA VAL A 364 -8.16 21.24 -2.76
C VAL A 364 -7.58 20.09 -1.95
N PRO A 365 -7.92 19.97 -0.65
CA PRO A 365 -7.51 18.82 0.16
C PRO A 365 -7.98 17.50 -0.46
N ALA A 366 -7.05 16.62 -0.78
CA ALA A 366 -7.30 15.44 -1.57
C ALA A 366 -6.73 14.16 -0.96
N VAL A 367 -7.31 13.03 -1.37
CA VAL A 367 -6.77 11.69 -1.20
C VAL A 367 -6.50 11.11 -2.59
N ILE A 368 -5.28 10.65 -2.80
CA ILE A 368 -4.84 10.01 -4.04
C ILE A 368 -4.69 8.52 -3.78
N GLN A 369 -5.40 7.68 -4.54
CA GLN A 369 -5.34 6.23 -4.46
C GLN A 369 -4.83 5.65 -5.79
N ALA A 370 -3.66 5.05 -5.74
CA ALA A 370 -3.15 4.22 -6.83
C ALA A 370 -3.62 2.78 -6.65
N THR A 371 -3.81 2.05 -7.75
CA THR A 371 -4.39 0.71 -7.76
C THR A 371 -3.56 -0.30 -8.53
N GLN A 372 -3.77 -1.57 -8.26
CA GLN A 372 -3.17 -2.67 -9.02
C GLN A 372 -3.64 -2.72 -10.48
N THR A 373 -4.79 -2.12 -10.80
CA THR A 373 -5.23 -1.93 -12.17
C THR A 373 -4.39 -0.91 -12.96
N GLY A 374 -3.47 -0.19 -12.27
CA GLY A 374 -2.71 0.90 -12.87
C GLY A 374 -3.51 2.18 -13.06
N MET A 375 -4.66 2.32 -12.42
CA MET A 375 -5.42 3.56 -12.39
C MET A 375 -5.11 4.39 -11.15
N LEU A 376 -5.20 5.71 -11.30
CA LEU A 376 -5.13 6.68 -10.20
C LEU A 376 -6.50 7.28 -9.99
N TYR A 377 -6.90 7.41 -8.73
CA TYR A 377 -8.13 8.08 -8.33
C TYR A 377 -7.77 9.20 -7.35
N VAL A 378 -8.47 10.32 -7.46
CA VAL A 378 -8.27 11.48 -6.58
C VAL A 378 -9.63 11.94 -6.07
N PHE A 379 -9.77 11.98 -4.76
CA PHE A 379 -11.01 12.34 -4.10
C PHE A 379 -10.80 13.53 -3.17
N GLU A 380 -11.81 14.38 -3.06
CA GLU A 380 -11.86 15.39 -2.01
C GLU A 380 -11.86 14.69 -0.64
N ARG A 381 -11.01 15.14 0.27
CA ARG A 381 -10.63 14.42 1.49
C ARG A 381 -11.77 14.23 2.49
N SER A 382 -12.63 15.25 2.64
CA SER A 382 -13.67 15.24 3.68
C SER A 382 -14.95 14.50 3.27
N ARG A 383 -15.26 14.39 1.96
CA ARG A 383 -16.52 13.86 1.43
C ARG A 383 -16.33 12.70 0.45
N GLY A 384 -15.10 12.45 0.01
CA GLY A 384 -14.79 11.41 -0.96
C GLY A 384 -15.31 11.67 -2.38
N GLN A 385 -15.65 12.90 -2.72
CA GLN A 385 -16.10 13.24 -4.08
C GLN A 385 -14.91 13.19 -5.04
N PRO A 386 -15.06 12.57 -6.23
CA PRO A 386 -13.98 12.51 -7.20
C PRO A 386 -13.64 13.91 -7.72
N LEU A 387 -12.35 14.27 -7.67
CA LEU A 387 -11.82 15.53 -8.21
C LEU A 387 -11.53 15.42 -9.71
N PHE A 388 -11.29 14.23 -10.19
CA PHE A 388 -11.21 13.91 -11.62
C PHE A 388 -12.33 12.92 -11.94
N PRO A 389 -13.03 13.08 -13.08
CA PRO A 389 -14.17 12.23 -13.43
C PRO A 389 -13.86 10.74 -13.33
N VAL A 390 -14.76 9.99 -12.69
CA VAL A 390 -14.78 8.53 -12.65
C VAL A 390 -16.02 8.06 -13.38
N MET A 391 -15.85 7.16 -14.36
CA MET A 391 -16.92 6.71 -15.24
C MET A 391 -17.11 5.21 -15.15
N GLU A 392 -18.32 4.76 -14.94
CA GLU A 392 -18.68 3.36 -15.08
C GLU A 392 -18.61 2.92 -16.55
N ARG A 393 -17.76 1.93 -16.84
CA ARG A 393 -17.63 1.36 -18.20
C ARG A 393 -17.98 -0.11 -18.18
N ARG A 394 -18.66 -0.58 -19.23
CA ARG A 394 -18.96 -2.00 -19.41
C ARG A 394 -17.68 -2.82 -19.52
N VAL A 395 -17.67 -3.98 -18.88
CA VAL A 395 -16.58 -4.96 -18.88
C VAL A 395 -17.08 -6.33 -19.32
N PRO A 396 -16.19 -7.27 -19.71
CA PRO A 396 -16.58 -8.61 -20.13
C PRO A 396 -17.35 -9.38 -19.07
N SER A 397 -18.36 -10.15 -19.48
CA SER A 397 -19.09 -11.05 -18.60
C SER A 397 -18.35 -12.35 -18.35
N SER A 398 -18.65 -13.02 -17.23
CA SER A 398 -18.16 -14.39 -16.98
C SER A 398 -18.94 -15.42 -17.78
N HIS A 399 -18.27 -16.50 -18.19
CA HIS A 399 -18.88 -17.69 -18.79
C HIS A 399 -18.90 -18.88 -17.82
N ILE A 400 -18.42 -18.69 -16.61
CA ILE A 400 -18.28 -19.73 -15.59
C ILE A 400 -19.60 -19.94 -14.87
N ALA A 401 -20.00 -21.19 -14.71
CA ALA A 401 -21.25 -21.54 -14.05
C ALA A 401 -21.31 -21.02 -12.60
N GLY A 402 -22.38 -20.33 -12.26
CA GLY A 402 -22.59 -19.75 -10.93
C GLY A 402 -21.93 -18.39 -10.71
N GLU A 403 -21.01 -17.96 -11.59
CA GLU A 403 -20.36 -16.65 -11.52
C GLU A 403 -21.24 -15.57 -12.18
N GLN A 404 -21.34 -14.42 -11.52
CA GLN A 404 -22.04 -13.23 -12.04
C GLN A 404 -21.12 -12.01 -11.91
N ALA A 405 -20.14 -11.92 -12.81
CA ALA A 405 -19.25 -10.76 -12.89
C ALA A 405 -20.07 -9.46 -12.98
N TRP A 406 -19.66 -8.43 -12.22
CA TRP A 406 -20.36 -7.14 -12.26
C TRP A 406 -20.24 -6.50 -13.65
N PRO A 407 -21.33 -5.97 -14.24
CA PRO A 407 -21.35 -5.59 -15.65
C PRO A 407 -20.54 -4.33 -15.98
N THR A 408 -20.18 -3.53 -14.99
CA THR A 408 -19.40 -2.29 -15.15
C THR A 408 -18.31 -2.20 -14.11
N GLN A 409 -17.29 -1.38 -14.40
CA GLN A 409 -16.23 -1.05 -13.46
C GLN A 409 -15.94 0.45 -13.53
N PRO A 410 -15.48 1.07 -12.42
CA PRO A 410 -15.12 2.48 -12.40
C PRO A 410 -13.79 2.71 -13.10
N PHE A 411 -13.75 3.64 -14.03
CA PHE A 411 -12.54 4.09 -14.74
C PHE A 411 -12.28 5.55 -14.45
N SER A 412 -11.08 5.85 -13.97
CA SER A 412 -10.61 7.23 -13.80
C SER A 412 -10.35 7.90 -15.16
N SER A 413 -10.57 9.21 -15.24
CA SER A 413 -10.19 10.03 -16.41
C SER A 413 -8.71 10.42 -16.39
N LEU A 414 -7.98 10.16 -15.30
CA LEU A 414 -6.53 10.34 -15.25
C LEU A 414 -5.83 9.34 -16.18
N PRO A 415 -4.65 9.68 -16.73
CA PRO A 415 -3.93 8.77 -17.59
C PRO A 415 -3.58 7.48 -16.85
N PRO A 416 -3.91 6.31 -17.40
CA PRO A 416 -3.59 5.05 -16.77
C PRO A 416 -2.07 4.80 -16.79
N LEU A 417 -1.53 4.28 -15.70
CA LEU A 417 -0.11 3.95 -15.54
C LEU A 417 0.26 2.63 -16.23
N ALA A 418 -0.73 1.79 -16.49
CA ALA A 418 -0.60 0.51 -17.17
C ALA A 418 -1.60 0.40 -18.33
N PRO A 419 -1.27 -0.34 -19.41
CA PRO A 419 -2.19 -0.56 -20.52
C PRO A 419 -3.51 -1.19 -20.08
N GLN A 420 -4.62 -0.68 -20.59
CA GLN A 420 -5.98 -1.14 -20.27
C GLN A 420 -6.60 -2.01 -21.37
N ARG A 421 -5.94 -2.09 -22.55
CA ARG A 421 -6.41 -2.84 -23.70
C ARG A 421 -6.08 -4.33 -23.62
N ALA A 422 -6.77 -5.12 -24.41
CA ALA A 422 -6.40 -6.51 -24.65
C ALA A 422 -4.98 -6.62 -25.24
N VAL A 423 -4.25 -7.66 -24.85
CA VAL A 423 -2.99 -8.07 -25.48
C VAL A 423 -3.32 -9.07 -26.56
N LEU A 424 -3.07 -8.68 -27.80
CA LEU A 424 -3.36 -9.52 -28.97
C LEU A 424 -2.18 -10.47 -29.28
N ALA A 425 -2.43 -11.51 -30.04
CA ALA A 425 -1.39 -12.42 -30.49
C ALA A 425 -0.27 -11.72 -31.30
N GLU A 426 -0.60 -10.61 -31.98
CA GLU A 426 0.32 -9.75 -32.71
C GLU A 426 1.26 -8.96 -31.77
N ASP A 427 0.83 -8.67 -30.55
CA ASP A 427 1.64 -8.02 -29.53
C ASP A 427 2.70 -8.94 -28.91
N ALA A 428 2.69 -10.23 -29.28
CA ALA A 428 3.64 -11.21 -28.77
C ALA A 428 5.09 -10.78 -28.98
N TRP A 429 5.87 -10.85 -27.93
CA TRP A 429 7.30 -10.57 -27.92
C TRP A 429 8.09 -11.83 -27.57
N GLY A 430 9.32 -11.88 -28.00
CA GLY A 430 10.27 -12.94 -27.68
C GLY A 430 11.67 -12.54 -28.08
N LEU A 431 12.67 -13.09 -27.40
CA LEU A 431 14.08 -12.79 -27.64
C LEU A 431 14.53 -13.23 -29.04
N THR A 432 13.93 -14.29 -29.57
CA THR A 432 14.14 -14.83 -30.91
C THR A 432 12.83 -14.95 -31.68
N VAL A 433 12.89 -15.15 -32.99
CA VAL A 433 11.71 -15.38 -33.84
C VAL A 433 10.91 -16.60 -33.37
N TRP A 434 11.62 -17.67 -32.95
CA TRP A 434 10.98 -18.88 -32.43
C TRP A 434 10.31 -18.61 -31.08
N ASP A 435 10.98 -17.92 -30.18
CA ASP A 435 10.47 -17.57 -28.86
C ASP A 435 9.20 -16.71 -29.00
N ARG A 436 9.24 -15.71 -29.89
CA ARG A 436 8.07 -14.90 -30.23
C ARG A 436 6.92 -15.73 -30.81
N TYR A 437 7.23 -16.70 -31.66
CA TYR A 437 6.21 -17.59 -32.25
C TYR A 437 5.51 -18.42 -31.16
N GLU A 438 6.24 -18.98 -30.21
CA GLU A 438 5.66 -19.69 -29.07
C GLU A 438 4.82 -18.77 -28.19
N CYS A 439 5.29 -17.55 -27.87
CA CYS A 439 4.50 -16.56 -27.15
C CYS A 439 3.20 -16.19 -27.87
N ARG A 440 3.24 -16.07 -29.20
CA ARG A 440 2.04 -15.81 -30.02
C ARG A 440 1.00 -16.93 -29.86
N LYS A 441 1.43 -18.19 -29.86
CA LYS A 441 0.56 -19.35 -29.64
C LYS A 441 -0.05 -19.34 -28.23
N LEU A 442 0.77 -19.04 -27.22
CA LEU A 442 0.32 -18.98 -25.83
C LEU A 442 -0.76 -17.87 -25.67
N ILE A 443 -0.50 -16.67 -26.16
CA ILE A 443 -1.46 -15.55 -26.08
C ILE A 443 -2.76 -15.90 -26.80
N ALA A 444 -2.69 -16.49 -28.01
CA ALA A 444 -3.87 -16.86 -28.81
C ALA A 444 -4.74 -17.94 -28.14
N ALA A 445 -4.16 -18.78 -27.29
CA ALA A 445 -4.88 -19.82 -26.56
C ALA A 445 -5.66 -19.29 -25.33
N LEU A 446 -5.31 -18.11 -24.83
CA LEU A 446 -5.89 -17.55 -23.62
C LEU A 446 -7.11 -16.67 -23.91
N ARG A 447 -7.99 -16.57 -22.94
CA ARG A 447 -9.05 -15.57 -22.95
C ARG A 447 -8.47 -14.20 -22.61
N ASN A 448 -8.73 -13.19 -23.44
CA ASN A 448 -8.27 -11.82 -23.21
C ASN A 448 -9.14 -10.83 -23.99
N GLU A 449 -9.90 -10.06 -23.25
CA GLU A 449 -10.80 -9.02 -23.79
C GLU A 449 -10.43 -7.63 -23.22
N GLY A 450 -9.24 -7.50 -22.61
CA GLY A 450 -8.73 -6.32 -21.91
C GLY A 450 -8.76 -6.48 -20.39
N ILE A 451 -8.51 -5.37 -19.70
CA ILE A 451 -8.59 -5.34 -18.24
C ILE A 451 -10.00 -5.76 -17.77
N PHE A 452 -10.11 -6.43 -16.65
CA PHE A 452 -11.33 -6.98 -16.12
C PHE A 452 -11.96 -8.13 -16.94
N THR A 453 -11.16 -8.84 -17.75
CA THR A 453 -11.61 -10.13 -18.32
C THR A 453 -11.71 -11.16 -17.21
N PRO A 454 -12.91 -11.71 -16.90
CA PRO A 454 -13.04 -12.67 -15.81
C PRO A 454 -12.26 -13.97 -16.05
N PRO A 455 -11.72 -14.59 -14.99
CA PRO A 455 -11.07 -15.89 -15.08
C PRO A 455 -11.97 -16.98 -15.67
N ASP A 456 -11.35 -17.90 -16.42
CA ASP A 456 -12.06 -19.04 -16.95
C ASP A 456 -11.18 -20.33 -16.93
N THR A 457 -11.76 -21.47 -17.28
CA THR A 457 -11.08 -22.77 -17.26
C THR A 457 -10.08 -22.96 -18.38
N ARG A 458 -10.14 -22.16 -19.44
CA ARG A 458 -9.17 -22.14 -20.54
C ARG A 458 -7.89 -21.40 -20.17
N GLY A 459 -7.95 -20.56 -19.15
CA GLY A 459 -6.92 -19.61 -18.77
C GLY A 459 -7.20 -18.21 -19.29
N THR A 460 -7.09 -17.23 -18.43
CA THR A 460 -7.30 -15.79 -18.72
C THR A 460 -6.00 -15.05 -18.56
N LEU A 461 -5.65 -14.24 -19.56
CA LEU A 461 -4.50 -13.35 -19.52
C LEU A 461 -4.90 -12.04 -18.84
N LEU A 462 -4.24 -11.72 -17.74
CA LEU A 462 -4.39 -10.49 -16.98
C LEU A 462 -3.24 -9.52 -17.25
N THR A 463 -3.54 -8.31 -17.68
CA THR A 463 -2.59 -7.20 -17.87
C THR A 463 -3.24 -5.88 -17.44
N PRO A 464 -2.69 -5.23 -16.39
CA PRO A 464 -1.66 -5.76 -15.49
C PRO A 464 -2.13 -7.03 -14.76
N GLY A 465 -1.20 -7.86 -14.30
CA GLY A 465 -1.52 -9.04 -13.48
C GLY A 465 -1.84 -8.68 -12.04
N TYR A 466 -2.10 -9.68 -11.19
CA TYR A 466 -2.45 -9.50 -9.78
C TYR A 466 -1.34 -8.86 -8.91
N ILE A 467 -0.09 -8.89 -9.35
CA ILE A 467 0.99 -8.11 -8.73
C ILE A 467 1.17 -6.74 -9.40
N GLY A 468 0.33 -6.44 -10.39
CA GLY A 468 0.52 -5.38 -11.37
C GLY A 468 0.08 -4.01 -10.94
N GLY A 469 0.17 -3.09 -11.89
CA GLY A 469 -0.07 -1.69 -11.64
C GLY A 469 0.80 -1.16 -10.50
N VAL A 470 0.19 -0.52 -9.52
CA VAL A 470 0.86 -0.04 -8.29
C VAL A 470 0.47 -0.94 -7.12
N ASN A 471 1.46 -1.60 -6.54
CA ASN A 471 1.27 -2.49 -5.38
C ASN A 471 1.56 -1.75 -4.05
N TRP A 472 1.77 -2.48 -2.94
CA TRP A 472 2.00 -1.95 -1.59
C TRP A 472 3.15 -0.92 -1.50
N GLY A 473 4.08 -0.95 -2.44
CA GLY A 473 5.12 0.08 -2.57
C GLY A 473 4.55 1.49 -2.68
N GLY A 474 3.35 1.66 -3.24
CA GLY A 474 2.63 2.93 -3.30
C GLY A 474 3.30 3.99 -4.17
N THR A 475 3.00 5.24 -3.87
CA THR A 475 3.46 6.40 -4.65
C THR A 475 4.16 7.43 -3.78
N ALA A 476 5.04 8.24 -4.39
CA ALA A 476 5.54 9.48 -3.80
C ALA A 476 4.76 10.67 -4.40
N PHE A 477 4.48 11.68 -3.60
CA PHE A 477 3.75 12.88 -4.02
C PHE A 477 4.55 14.15 -3.73
N ASP A 478 5.01 14.79 -4.78
CA ASP A 478 5.56 16.15 -4.74
C ASP A 478 4.39 17.12 -4.94
N GLN A 479 3.83 17.57 -3.83
CA GLN A 479 2.65 18.44 -3.81
C GLN A 479 2.93 19.79 -4.47
N ASP A 480 4.12 20.37 -4.25
CA ASP A 480 4.48 21.69 -4.75
C ASP A 480 4.50 21.74 -6.29
N HIS A 481 4.81 20.61 -6.93
CA HIS A 481 4.80 20.49 -8.38
C HIS A 481 3.61 19.70 -8.94
N GLY A 482 2.73 19.19 -8.08
CA GLY A 482 1.58 18.35 -8.46
C GLY A 482 2.00 17.03 -9.12
N ARG A 483 3.11 16.42 -8.67
CA ARG A 483 3.70 15.21 -9.26
C ARG A 483 3.44 13.98 -8.42
N ILE A 484 2.76 12.98 -8.99
CA ILE A 484 2.70 11.63 -8.44
C ILE A 484 3.73 10.76 -9.15
N ILE A 485 4.57 10.07 -8.38
CA ILE A 485 5.58 9.15 -8.91
C ILE A 485 5.26 7.74 -8.39
N ALA A 486 5.22 6.76 -9.29
CA ALA A 486 4.87 5.38 -8.99
C ALA A 486 5.84 4.38 -9.64
N ALA A 487 6.22 3.34 -8.91
CA ALA A 487 6.79 2.14 -9.50
C ALA A 487 5.64 1.25 -9.98
N VAL A 488 5.64 0.92 -11.27
CA VAL A 488 4.52 0.25 -11.94
C VAL A 488 4.97 -1.10 -12.47
N ASN A 489 4.20 -2.13 -12.19
CA ASN A 489 4.43 -3.50 -12.63
C ASN A 489 3.57 -3.81 -13.87
N LEU A 490 4.19 -4.30 -14.93
CA LEU A 490 3.55 -4.58 -16.22
C LEU A 490 3.67 -6.06 -16.61
N LEU A 491 4.01 -6.93 -15.67
CA LEU A 491 4.16 -8.36 -15.93
C LEU A 491 2.81 -8.98 -16.29
N PRO A 492 2.68 -9.63 -17.47
CA PRO A 492 1.47 -10.36 -17.82
C PRO A 492 1.36 -11.64 -17.00
N MET A 493 0.16 -11.90 -16.47
CA MET A 493 -0.13 -13.06 -15.64
C MET A 493 -1.26 -13.89 -16.26
N VAL A 494 -1.23 -15.20 -16.04
CA VAL A 494 -2.32 -16.11 -16.44
C VAL A 494 -3.00 -16.64 -15.19
N VAL A 495 -4.32 -16.61 -15.17
CA VAL A 495 -5.15 -17.25 -14.15
C VAL A 495 -6.03 -18.31 -14.82
N THR A 496 -6.02 -19.51 -14.27
CA THR A 496 -6.83 -20.63 -14.77
C THR A 496 -7.69 -21.18 -13.63
N LEU A 497 -8.99 -21.25 -13.83
CA LEU A 497 -9.89 -21.96 -12.93
C LEU A 497 -9.78 -23.47 -13.20
N LEU A 498 -9.64 -24.25 -12.14
CA LEU A 498 -9.43 -25.69 -12.19
C LEU A 498 -10.57 -26.41 -11.50
N THR A 499 -11.02 -27.53 -12.06
CA THR A 499 -11.85 -28.46 -11.29
C THR A 499 -11.02 -29.04 -10.12
N PRO A 500 -11.66 -29.52 -9.04
CA PRO A 500 -10.93 -30.16 -7.94
C PRO A 500 -10.00 -31.29 -8.37
N ALA A 501 -10.42 -32.08 -9.37
CA ALA A 501 -9.61 -33.18 -9.91
C ALA A 501 -8.38 -32.68 -10.67
N GLU A 502 -8.51 -31.62 -11.44
CA GLU A 502 -7.37 -30.96 -12.13
C GLU A 502 -6.42 -30.33 -11.14
N TYR A 503 -6.92 -29.67 -10.11
CA TYR A 503 -6.10 -29.11 -9.04
C TYR A 503 -5.22 -30.19 -8.38
N GLU A 504 -5.83 -31.30 -7.92
CA GLU A 504 -5.08 -32.38 -7.26
C GLU A 504 -4.03 -33.04 -8.19
N ARG A 505 -4.28 -33.06 -9.48
CA ARG A 505 -3.31 -33.54 -10.48
C ARG A 505 -2.19 -32.53 -10.70
N GLN A 506 -2.53 -31.25 -10.92
CA GLN A 506 -1.56 -30.24 -11.33
C GLN A 506 -0.66 -29.78 -10.18
N VAL A 507 -1.17 -29.68 -8.95
CA VAL A 507 -0.37 -29.27 -7.78
C VAL A 507 0.77 -30.24 -7.46
N ARG A 508 0.65 -31.50 -7.94
CA ARG A 508 1.69 -32.52 -7.76
C ARG A 508 2.60 -32.68 -8.99
N SER A 509 2.29 -31.99 -10.09
CA SER A 509 3.07 -32.08 -11.32
C SER A 509 4.27 -31.14 -11.27
N ALA A 510 5.41 -31.59 -11.82
CA ALA A 510 6.59 -30.77 -12.04
C ALA A 510 6.43 -29.81 -13.25
N ASP A 511 5.34 -29.94 -14.03
CA ASP A 511 5.12 -29.13 -15.24
C ASP A 511 4.79 -27.66 -14.96
N TYR A 512 4.54 -27.31 -13.69
CA TYR A 512 4.10 -25.98 -13.29
C TYR A 512 5.06 -25.32 -12.27
N PRO A 513 6.35 -25.16 -12.60
CA PRO A 513 7.38 -24.73 -11.62
C PRO A 513 7.21 -23.28 -11.15
N HIS A 514 6.55 -22.43 -11.94
CA HIS A 514 6.33 -21.02 -11.64
C HIS A 514 4.89 -20.71 -11.20
N SER A 515 4.08 -21.74 -11.00
CA SER A 515 2.67 -21.59 -10.66
C SER A 515 2.42 -21.52 -9.17
N GLN A 516 1.45 -20.70 -8.81
CA GLN A 516 0.83 -20.67 -7.49
C GLN A 516 -0.56 -21.28 -7.59
N PHE A 517 -0.93 -22.09 -6.60
CA PHE A 517 -2.21 -22.77 -6.55
C PHE A 517 -3.01 -22.34 -5.34
N GLY A 518 -4.32 -22.11 -5.53
CA GLY A 518 -5.30 -21.88 -4.47
C GLY A 518 -6.43 -22.88 -4.57
N ARG A 519 -6.75 -23.51 -3.44
CA ARG A 519 -7.81 -24.54 -3.41
C ARG A 519 -9.20 -23.95 -3.55
N GLN A 520 -9.40 -22.71 -3.10
CA GLN A 520 -10.70 -22.02 -3.02
C GLN A 520 -11.80 -22.94 -2.45
N ALA A 521 -11.48 -23.62 -1.32
CA ALA A 521 -12.39 -24.59 -0.72
C ALA A 521 -13.75 -23.94 -0.41
N GLY A 522 -14.84 -24.69 -0.65
CA GLY A 522 -16.20 -24.18 -0.55
C GLY A 522 -16.74 -23.59 -1.85
N THR A 523 -15.93 -23.60 -2.93
CA THR A 523 -16.35 -23.24 -4.30
C THR A 523 -16.20 -24.42 -5.26
N PRO A 524 -16.84 -24.39 -6.44
CA PRO A 524 -16.68 -25.44 -7.46
C PRO A 524 -15.30 -25.47 -8.12
N TYR A 525 -14.51 -24.40 -7.99
CA TYR A 525 -13.24 -24.24 -8.69
C TYR A 525 -12.10 -23.93 -7.72
N ALA A 526 -10.99 -24.60 -7.92
CA ALA A 526 -9.68 -24.16 -7.48
C ALA A 526 -9.06 -23.22 -8.53
N MET A 527 -7.88 -22.65 -8.27
CA MET A 527 -7.17 -21.81 -9.24
C MET A 527 -5.68 -22.15 -9.34
N ARG A 528 -5.11 -21.83 -10.50
CA ARG A 528 -3.69 -21.70 -10.75
C ARG A 528 -3.41 -20.32 -11.33
N ARG A 529 -2.34 -19.68 -10.87
CA ARG A 529 -1.85 -18.43 -11.42
C ARG A 529 -0.33 -18.47 -11.64
N GLU A 530 0.11 -17.88 -12.74
CA GLU A 530 1.51 -17.93 -13.16
C GLU A 530 1.85 -16.75 -14.08
N PRO A 531 3.12 -16.31 -14.15
CA PRO A 531 3.53 -15.33 -15.17
C PRO A 531 3.45 -15.96 -16.56
N LEU A 532 3.04 -15.17 -17.56
CA LEU A 532 3.06 -15.59 -18.96
C LEU A 532 4.49 -15.46 -19.50
N LEU A 533 5.23 -16.55 -19.44
CA LEU A 533 6.62 -16.62 -19.85
C LEU A 533 6.80 -17.40 -21.15
N SER A 534 7.78 -17.00 -21.92
CA SER A 534 8.29 -17.71 -23.07
C SER A 534 9.10 -18.96 -22.64
N PRO A 535 9.42 -19.88 -23.57
CA PRO A 535 10.33 -21.01 -23.29
C PRO A 535 11.70 -20.60 -22.74
N TRP A 536 12.13 -19.37 -22.96
CA TRP A 536 13.36 -18.79 -22.40
C TRP A 536 13.18 -18.16 -21.02
N GLY A 537 11.97 -18.22 -20.45
CA GLY A 537 11.66 -17.65 -19.13
C GLY A 537 11.50 -16.14 -19.11
N LEU A 538 11.34 -15.48 -20.26
CA LEU A 538 11.07 -14.04 -20.37
C LEU A 538 9.57 -13.79 -20.60
N PRO A 539 9.01 -12.65 -20.16
CA PRO A 539 7.61 -12.33 -20.40
C PRO A 539 7.27 -12.28 -21.89
N CYS A 540 6.13 -12.84 -22.26
CA CYS A 540 5.65 -12.90 -23.65
C CYS A 540 5.16 -11.56 -24.22
N THR A 541 5.13 -10.49 -23.42
CA THR A 541 4.84 -9.13 -23.87
C THR A 541 6.13 -8.33 -24.05
N ALA A 542 6.10 -7.32 -24.93
CA ALA A 542 7.25 -6.45 -25.11
C ALA A 542 7.60 -5.68 -23.82
N PRO A 543 8.89 -5.50 -23.51
CA PRO A 543 9.32 -4.65 -22.40
C PRO A 543 8.91 -3.18 -22.67
N PRO A 544 8.84 -2.33 -21.62
CA PRO A 544 9.28 -2.61 -20.25
C PRO A 544 8.28 -3.43 -19.44
N TRP A 545 8.79 -4.32 -18.56
CA TRP A 545 7.95 -5.11 -17.64
C TRP A 545 7.78 -4.47 -16.27
N GLY A 546 8.54 -3.42 -16.02
CA GLY A 546 8.41 -2.54 -14.87
C GLY A 546 8.90 -1.15 -15.21
N THR A 547 8.20 -0.13 -14.72
CA THR A 547 8.52 1.27 -15.02
C THR A 547 8.42 2.14 -13.78
N LEU A 548 9.14 3.26 -13.80
CA LEU A 548 8.90 4.38 -12.92
C LEU A 548 8.14 5.44 -13.73
N VAL A 549 7.00 5.87 -13.25
CA VAL A 549 6.10 6.80 -13.97
C VAL A 549 5.87 8.04 -13.12
N SER A 550 5.95 9.22 -13.72
CA SER A 550 5.51 10.48 -13.12
C SER A 550 4.25 10.99 -13.81
N VAL A 551 3.23 11.27 -13.02
CA VAL A 551 1.98 11.88 -13.48
C VAL A 551 1.93 13.33 -13.02
N ASP A 552 1.65 14.22 -13.94
CA ASP A 552 1.39 15.63 -13.72
C ASP A 552 -0.12 15.83 -13.55
N LEU A 553 -0.56 16.00 -12.28
CA LEU A 553 -1.97 16.16 -11.95
C LEU A 553 -2.54 17.52 -12.43
N ARG A 554 -1.70 18.56 -12.51
CA ARG A 554 -2.12 19.89 -12.97
C ARG A 554 -2.52 19.88 -14.45
N HIS A 555 -1.83 19.05 -15.26
CA HIS A 555 -2.06 18.98 -16.69
C HIS A 555 -2.73 17.66 -17.13
N ASN A 556 -3.10 16.81 -16.17
CA ASN A 556 -3.74 15.51 -16.43
C ASN A 556 -2.99 14.66 -17.47
N ARG A 557 -1.68 14.48 -17.30
CA ARG A 557 -0.82 13.76 -18.27
C ARG A 557 0.30 13.00 -17.58
N ILE A 558 0.80 11.96 -18.23
CA ILE A 558 2.09 11.38 -17.89
C ILE A 558 3.17 12.41 -18.25
N ALA A 559 3.96 12.81 -17.26
CA ALA A 559 5.07 13.73 -17.46
C ALA A 559 6.27 13.02 -18.08
N TRP A 560 6.60 11.85 -17.54
CA TRP A 560 7.64 10.95 -18.06
C TRP A 560 7.40 9.52 -17.57
N GLN A 561 8.00 8.57 -18.28
CA GLN A 561 8.03 7.15 -17.94
C GLN A 561 9.41 6.59 -18.27
N SER A 562 10.04 5.91 -17.33
CA SER A 562 11.38 5.33 -17.48
C SER A 562 11.34 3.84 -17.14
N PRO A 563 12.06 2.97 -17.88
CA PRO A 563 12.24 1.58 -17.48
C PRO A 563 12.85 1.50 -16.08
N LEU A 564 12.33 0.64 -15.22
CA LEU A 564 12.84 0.42 -13.87
C LEU A 564 13.47 -0.97 -13.77
N GLY A 565 14.80 -1.01 -13.80
CA GLY A 565 15.57 -2.25 -13.70
C GLY A 565 16.09 -2.80 -15.01
N SER A 566 17.05 -3.69 -14.89
CA SER A 566 17.73 -4.36 -16.00
C SER A 566 17.63 -5.87 -15.90
N THR A 567 17.91 -6.57 -16.99
CA THR A 567 17.98 -8.04 -17.02
C THR A 567 19.27 -8.61 -16.42
N GLU A 568 20.07 -7.78 -15.74
CA GLU A 568 21.31 -8.24 -15.07
C GLU A 568 21.01 -9.36 -14.06
N GLY A 569 21.71 -10.48 -14.19
CA GLY A 569 21.50 -11.65 -13.35
C GLY A 569 20.36 -12.58 -13.80
N PHE A 570 19.57 -12.20 -14.82
CA PHE A 570 18.47 -13.00 -15.37
C PHE A 570 18.73 -13.47 -16.82
N THR A 571 19.57 -12.76 -17.54
CA THR A 571 20.02 -13.20 -18.88
C THR A 571 21.23 -14.12 -18.78
N PRO A 572 21.40 -15.10 -19.71
CA PRO A 572 22.61 -15.88 -19.82
C PRO A 572 23.86 -14.99 -19.89
N TRP A 573 24.96 -15.44 -19.30
CA TRP A 573 26.21 -14.69 -19.15
C TRP A 573 26.82 -14.17 -20.48
N PHE A 574 26.46 -14.79 -21.60
CA PHE A 574 26.93 -14.38 -22.94
C PHE A 574 26.05 -13.33 -23.62
N LEU A 575 24.92 -12.96 -23.02
CA LEU A 575 24.05 -11.89 -23.48
C LEU A 575 24.24 -10.64 -22.62
N PRO A 576 24.37 -9.47 -23.23
CA PRO A 576 24.47 -8.23 -22.45
C PRO A 576 23.15 -7.96 -21.71
N ALA A 577 23.27 -7.49 -20.49
CA ALA A 577 22.11 -7.00 -19.75
C ALA A 577 21.45 -5.84 -20.51
N ARG A 578 20.11 -5.80 -20.46
CA ARG A 578 19.30 -4.76 -21.11
C ARG A 578 18.44 -4.04 -20.07
N GLU A 579 18.30 -2.76 -20.20
CA GLU A 579 17.40 -1.96 -19.37
C GLU A 579 15.96 -2.07 -19.88
N PHE A 580 15.42 -3.27 -19.79
CA PHE A 580 14.06 -3.58 -20.22
C PHE A 580 13.00 -3.21 -19.18
N GLY A 581 13.40 -2.74 -17.99
CA GLY A 581 12.50 -2.67 -16.86
C GLY A 581 12.12 -4.07 -16.39
N MET A 582 12.18 -4.31 -15.11
CA MET A 582 11.93 -5.62 -14.50
C MET A 582 10.70 -5.55 -13.61
N PRO A 583 10.02 -6.68 -13.34
CA PRO A 583 9.03 -6.74 -12.30
C PRO A 583 9.57 -6.13 -11.01
N ASN A 584 8.73 -5.42 -10.29
CA ASN A 584 9.15 -4.66 -9.13
C ASN A 584 8.13 -4.76 -7.98
N MET A 585 8.62 -4.63 -6.76
CA MET A 585 7.85 -4.50 -5.54
C MET A 585 8.58 -3.49 -4.66
N GLY A 586 7.85 -2.70 -3.91
CA GLY A 586 8.39 -1.54 -3.20
C GLY A 586 8.05 -0.23 -3.92
N GLY A 587 8.37 0.87 -3.32
CA GLY A 587 7.96 2.18 -3.82
C GLY A 587 9.08 3.21 -3.89
N PRO A 588 8.81 4.34 -4.56
CA PRO A 588 9.71 5.47 -4.61
C PRO A 588 9.55 6.38 -3.38
N ILE A 589 10.59 7.19 -3.13
CA ILE A 589 10.50 8.43 -2.36
C ILE A 589 10.99 9.59 -3.22
N ALA A 590 10.48 10.79 -2.96
CA ALA A 590 10.91 12.02 -3.61
C ALA A 590 11.55 12.99 -2.61
N THR A 591 12.46 13.84 -3.06
CA THR A 591 13.14 14.83 -2.20
C THR A 591 13.18 16.20 -2.85
N ALA A 592 13.24 17.26 -2.03
CA ALA A 592 13.43 18.63 -2.50
C ALA A 592 14.78 18.85 -3.23
N GLY A 593 15.72 17.91 -3.11
CA GLY A 593 16.94 17.88 -3.93
C GLY A 593 16.69 17.55 -5.40
N GLY A 594 15.44 17.38 -5.82
CA GLY A 594 15.03 17.08 -7.18
C GLY A 594 15.26 15.61 -7.58
N LEU A 595 15.26 14.70 -6.62
CA LEU A 595 15.58 13.31 -6.81
C LEU A 595 14.42 12.39 -6.42
N VAL A 596 14.31 11.27 -7.13
CA VAL A 596 13.46 10.14 -6.78
C VAL A 596 14.35 8.94 -6.49
N PHE A 597 14.31 8.43 -5.26
CA PHE A 597 15.02 7.20 -4.89
C PHE A 597 14.08 6.00 -4.93
N VAL A 598 14.53 4.90 -5.52
CA VAL A 598 13.75 3.66 -5.62
C VAL A 598 14.69 2.44 -5.73
N GLY A 599 14.40 1.40 -4.96
CA GLY A 599 14.97 0.07 -5.14
C GLY A 599 14.07 -0.77 -6.05
N ALA A 600 13.12 -1.46 -5.46
CA ALA A 600 11.96 -2.16 -6.06
C ALA A 600 12.27 -3.24 -7.10
N ALA A 601 13.11 -2.98 -8.11
CA ALA A 601 13.35 -3.88 -9.23
C ALA A 601 14.11 -5.16 -8.82
N MET A 602 13.90 -6.23 -9.59
CA MET A 602 14.47 -7.54 -9.30
C MET A 602 16.01 -7.58 -9.43
N ASP A 603 16.62 -6.64 -10.13
CA ASP A 603 18.06 -6.58 -10.37
C ASP A 603 18.90 -6.10 -9.17
N GLY A 604 18.25 -5.75 -8.05
CA GLY A 604 18.91 -5.47 -6.78
C GLY A 604 19.73 -4.18 -6.74
N TYR A 605 19.32 -3.14 -7.46
CA TYR A 605 19.92 -1.81 -7.37
C TYR A 605 19.03 -0.83 -6.61
N LEU A 606 19.64 0.03 -5.79
CA LEU A 606 19.03 1.30 -5.40
C LEU A 606 19.40 2.34 -6.46
N ARG A 607 18.42 3.10 -6.93
CA ARG A 607 18.57 4.11 -7.98
C ARG A 607 18.11 5.49 -7.53
N ALA A 608 18.71 6.51 -8.13
CA ALA A 608 18.22 7.88 -8.05
C ALA A 608 17.90 8.39 -9.47
N PHE A 609 16.70 8.89 -9.64
CA PHE A 609 16.22 9.50 -10.88
C PHE A 609 16.02 11.00 -10.69
N ASP A 610 16.18 11.74 -11.77
CA ASP A 610 15.77 13.14 -11.84
C ASP A 610 14.24 13.24 -11.81
N ILE A 611 13.68 14.01 -10.87
CA ILE A 611 12.22 14.10 -10.67
C ILE A 611 11.50 14.77 -11.86
N GLU A 612 12.18 15.64 -12.61
CA GLU A 612 11.58 16.36 -13.73
C GLU A 612 11.60 15.57 -15.03
N THR A 613 12.69 14.84 -15.27
CA THR A 613 12.95 14.19 -16.56
C THR A 613 12.83 12.68 -16.55
N GLY A 614 12.88 12.05 -15.36
CA GLY A 614 12.93 10.60 -15.23
C GLY A 614 14.28 9.98 -15.65
N ALA A 615 15.33 10.77 -15.84
CA ALA A 615 16.66 10.26 -16.16
C ALA A 615 17.30 9.59 -14.93
N GLU A 616 17.89 8.39 -15.09
CA GLU A 616 18.69 7.75 -14.05
C GLU A 616 20.01 8.54 -13.88
N LEU A 617 20.22 9.11 -12.68
CA LEU A 617 21.40 9.91 -12.34
C LEU A 617 22.44 9.12 -11.55
N TRP A 618 22.00 8.08 -10.85
CA TRP A 618 22.88 7.26 -10.01
C TRP A 618 22.22 5.92 -9.73
N LYS A 619 23.05 4.87 -9.60
CA LYS A 619 22.65 3.56 -9.08
C LYS A 619 23.78 2.90 -8.29
N HIS A 620 23.38 2.07 -7.34
CA HIS A 620 24.31 1.26 -6.53
C HIS A 620 23.75 -0.15 -6.33
N LYS A 621 24.60 -1.14 -6.60
CA LYS A 621 24.24 -2.56 -6.40
C LYS A 621 24.15 -2.86 -4.91
N LEU A 622 23.01 -3.35 -4.49
CA LEU A 622 22.79 -3.80 -3.11
C LEU A 622 23.27 -5.23 -2.91
N PRO A 623 23.61 -5.63 -1.68
CA PRO A 623 24.06 -6.99 -1.39
C PRO A 623 22.95 -8.05 -1.50
N ALA A 624 21.68 -7.62 -1.53
CA ALA A 624 20.51 -8.45 -1.72
C ALA A 624 19.41 -7.64 -2.43
N GLY A 625 18.27 -8.25 -2.74
CA GLY A 625 17.16 -7.56 -3.39
C GLY A 625 16.62 -6.39 -2.56
N GLY A 626 16.48 -5.22 -3.15
CA GLY A 626 16.05 -3.98 -2.51
C GLY A 626 14.56 -3.69 -2.72
N GLN A 627 13.68 -4.64 -2.41
CA GLN A 627 12.24 -4.49 -2.60
C GLN A 627 11.54 -3.63 -1.55
N ALA A 628 12.23 -3.18 -0.50
CA ALA A 628 11.70 -2.21 0.45
C ALA A 628 11.59 -0.80 -0.15
N THR A 629 10.70 0.02 0.38
CA THR A 629 10.68 1.47 0.08
C THR A 629 11.82 2.15 0.84
N PRO A 630 12.65 3.00 0.19
CA PRO A 630 13.68 3.76 0.88
C PRO A 630 13.09 4.80 1.86
N MET A 631 13.95 5.38 2.68
CA MET A 631 13.66 6.57 3.50
C MET A 631 14.86 7.52 3.50
N THR A 632 14.66 8.77 3.93
CA THR A 632 15.75 9.74 4.07
C THR A 632 15.57 10.58 5.32
N TYR A 633 16.70 10.96 5.95
CA TYR A 633 16.71 11.75 7.18
C TYR A 633 18.05 12.47 7.34
N ARG A 634 18.12 13.36 8.34
CA ARG A 634 19.38 13.97 8.80
C ARG A 634 19.75 13.45 10.18
N ALA A 635 21.04 13.21 10.39
CA ALA A 635 21.58 12.78 11.69
C ALA A 635 22.98 13.31 11.95
N GLY A 636 23.40 13.16 13.21
CA GLY A 636 24.70 13.57 13.70
C GLY A 636 24.83 15.08 13.94
N ALA A 637 25.96 15.49 14.52
CA ALA A 637 26.24 16.89 14.81
C ALA A 637 26.31 17.77 13.54
N THR A 638 26.68 17.18 12.42
CA THR A 638 26.79 17.86 11.11
C THR A 638 25.49 17.89 10.34
N GLN A 639 24.41 17.31 10.86
CA GLN A 639 23.11 17.18 10.18
C GLN A 639 23.25 16.60 8.76
N ARG A 640 24.08 15.55 8.63
CA ARG A 640 24.33 14.87 7.37
C ARG A 640 23.07 14.13 6.92
N GLN A 641 22.73 14.27 5.64
CA GLN A 641 21.61 13.56 5.05
C GLN A 641 22.00 12.12 4.69
N TYR A 642 21.12 11.19 5.03
CA TYR A 642 21.20 9.77 4.70
C TYR A 642 20.01 9.34 3.87
N VAL A 643 20.24 8.39 2.95
CA VAL A 643 19.20 7.60 2.28
C VAL A 643 19.37 6.16 2.72
N VAL A 644 18.32 5.54 3.24
CA VAL A 644 18.39 4.18 3.80
C VAL A 644 17.42 3.26 3.11
N ILE A 645 17.84 2.01 2.88
CA ILE A 645 16.99 0.95 2.34
C ILE A 645 17.27 -0.38 3.03
N SER A 646 16.22 -1.13 3.30
CA SER A 646 16.32 -2.55 3.66
C SER A 646 16.54 -3.39 2.40
N ALA A 647 17.54 -4.26 2.40
CA ALA A 647 17.90 -5.13 1.28
C ALA A 647 17.95 -6.58 1.76
N GLY A 648 16.84 -7.27 1.62
CA GLY A 648 16.70 -8.65 2.08
C GLY A 648 16.02 -9.59 1.08
N GLY A 649 15.64 -9.06 -0.07
CA GLY A 649 15.01 -9.81 -1.15
C GLY A 649 13.52 -10.07 -0.92
N HIS A 650 12.91 -10.65 -1.94
CA HIS A 650 11.51 -11.00 -2.00
C HIS A 650 11.37 -12.46 -2.46
N GLY A 651 10.99 -13.35 -1.51
CA GLY A 651 10.94 -14.78 -1.76
C GLY A 651 10.09 -15.17 -2.99
N PRO A 652 8.83 -14.72 -3.10
CA PRO A 652 7.99 -15.04 -4.26
C PRO A 652 8.50 -14.51 -5.61
N LEU A 653 9.28 -13.40 -5.64
CA LEU A 653 9.94 -12.93 -6.87
C LEU A 653 11.28 -13.62 -7.14
N GLY A 654 11.76 -14.48 -6.23
CA GLY A 654 13.03 -15.19 -6.40
C GLY A 654 14.27 -14.31 -6.39
N THR A 655 14.20 -13.10 -5.80
CA THR A 655 15.36 -12.21 -5.72
C THR A 655 16.36 -12.66 -4.63
N THR A 656 17.61 -12.23 -4.74
CA THR A 656 18.67 -12.59 -3.78
C THR A 656 18.26 -12.22 -2.37
N ARG A 657 18.26 -13.22 -1.48
CA ARG A 657 17.92 -13.02 -0.06
C ARG A 657 19.07 -12.44 0.72
N GLY A 658 18.73 -11.67 1.74
CA GLY A 658 19.67 -11.07 2.67
C GLY A 658 18.97 -10.56 3.92
N ASP A 659 19.74 -9.85 4.73
CA ASP A 659 19.34 -9.31 6.02
C ASP A 659 19.97 -7.93 6.26
N TYR A 660 20.12 -7.17 5.19
CA TYR A 660 20.87 -5.91 5.21
C TYR A 660 19.96 -4.70 5.37
N VAL A 661 20.44 -3.71 6.13
CA VAL A 661 19.95 -2.32 6.11
C VAL A 661 21.12 -1.44 5.75
N THR A 662 21.07 -0.76 4.63
CA THR A 662 22.19 0.04 4.11
C THR A 662 21.81 1.51 4.04
N ALA A 663 22.66 2.36 4.62
CA ALA A 663 22.57 3.81 4.53
C ALA A 663 23.60 4.36 3.56
N PHE A 664 23.17 5.32 2.78
CA PHE A 664 24.01 6.07 1.83
C PHE A 664 24.07 7.53 2.23
N ALA A 665 25.22 8.16 2.04
CA ALA A 665 25.41 9.58 2.28
C ALA A 665 26.54 10.13 1.41
N LEU A 666 26.58 11.45 1.23
CA LEU A 666 27.71 12.09 0.56
C LEU A 666 29.00 11.89 1.39
N PRO A 667 30.15 11.59 0.79
CA PRO A 667 31.43 11.58 1.51
C PRO A 667 31.65 12.92 2.22
N PRO A 668 32.30 12.92 3.39
CA PRO A 668 32.69 14.18 4.02
C PRO A 668 33.51 15.02 3.05
N ALA A 669 33.32 16.34 3.08
CA ALA A 669 34.15 17.25 2.31
C ALA A 669 35.62 16.98 2.68
N ARG A 670 36.48 16.72 1.69
CA ARG A 670 37.92 16.65 1.95
C ARG A 670 38.32 17.98 2.59
N ALA A 671 38.83 17.91 3.81
CA ALA A 671 39.50 19.09 4.37
C ALA A 671 40.49 19.58 3.30
N ALA A 672 40.32 20.82 2.87
CA ALA A 672 41.29 21.44 2.00
C ALA A 672 42.66 21.38 2.73
N ARG A 673 43.59 20.62 2.15
CA ARG A 673 44.96 20.55 2.66
C ARG A 673 45.69 21.85 2.35
#